data_30e8b09eb389388ef3ca310333a4fa5f
#
_entry.id   30e8b09eb389388ef3ca310333a4fa5f
#
_cell.length_a   1.000
_cell.length_b   1.000
_cell.length_c   1.000
_cell.angle_alpha   90.00
_cell.angle_beta   90.00
_cell.angle_gamma   90.00
#
_symmetry.space_group_name_H-M   'P 1'
#
loop_
_entity.id
_entity.type
_entity.pdbx_description
1 polymer ?
#
loop_
_entity_poly.entity_id
_entity_poly.type
_entity_poly.pdbx_seq_one_letter_code
_entity_poly.pdbx_strand_id
1 'polypeptide(L)'
;MSFLRFDKTQMTNLQESLMKEFLLTNKSGAYCSSTLTGCNIRKYHGLFVVPVPALDDENHVLLSSLDETVVQHGAEFNLGLHKYVGDNFSPRGHKYIQSFEWDKVPTWIYRIGGVVLKKEIIFRNERDRLFIRYTLLEAHSPTTLRLRPFLAFRSVRQWTHENGTARTEAHAVEQGVSFNLYEGYPDLVMQLDSPAAVYHHTPDWYRGLDYPKERERGYDEPEDLFVPGYFEMPIARGESIVFTASLDARDPATLKPLIADEIEAHDPRDSFYHTLVNAAHQFRQQLGGLDYIIAGYPWFKPRARDTFIAMPGLTLAIGETEQFEKYMDTAARALDDFMGGRPVSVQIYETEQPDTLLWAMWCLQQYAKYVGRERCRERYGTLIDRIMSFIFEGRHPNLFVHTNGLVYANGRDRAVTWMNSTAWGRPIVPRSGYIVEFNALYYNAKKFYQQLLVDDGRTERLITAERLEAECRQFEESFRATFVNHCGYLFDYVDGGNADWSVRPNQLLAIALDFSPLTLRERKAVLDICTRELKTPKGIRSLSPKSQGYTPYYAGRQEDRDRAYHQGTAWPWLTGFYLEAYLRVYRMSGVNYIERQLIGFEEELFYHCIGTIPELFDGNPPFSGRGAISFAMNVSSILRAFRQLEKHRLEEEAAERD
;
A
#
# COMPACT_ATOMS: atom_id res chain seq x y z
N MET A 1 -23.06 5.15 13.01
CA MET A 1 -22.80 6.08 11.88
C MET A 1 -21.49 5.65 11.25
N SER A 2 -21.41 5.64 9.93
CA SER A 2 -20.17 5.31 9.22
C SER A 2 -19.06 6.32 9.61
N PHE A 3 -17.84 5.82 9.85
CA PHE A 3 -16.68 6.66 10.17
C PHE A 3 -16.27 7.49 8.94
N LEU A 4 -16.26 6.88 7.75
CA LEU A 4 -15.96 7.58 6.49
C LEU A 4 -17.27 8.11 5.85
N ARG A 5 -17.52 9.40 6.00
CA ARG A 5 -18.70 10.05 5.45
C ARG A 5 -18.38 11.45 4.93
N PHE A 6 -18.94 11.78 3.76
CA PHE A 6 -18.83 13.07 3.10
C PHE A 6 -20.23 13.57 2.71
N ASP A 7 -20.49 14.81 3.02
CA ASP A 7 -21.76 15.45 2.73
C ASP A 7 -21.81 16.10 1.33
N LYS A 8 -22.97 16.64 0.98
CA LYS A 8 -23.19 17.32 -0.29
C LYS A 8 -22.19 18.45 -0.54
N THR A 9 -21.85 19.23 0.46
CA THR A 9 -20.96 20.40 0.32
C THR A 9 -19.57 19.96 -0.11
N GLN A 10 -19.04 18.91 0.52
CA GLN A 10 -17.75 18.32 0.19
C GLN A 10 -17.76 17.66 -1.19
N MET A 11 -18.84 16.93 -1.54
CA MET A 11 -18.93 16.17 -2.78
C MET A 11 -19.12 17.07 -4.02
N THR A 12 -19.83 18.19 -3.88
CA THR A 12 -20.07 19.14 -5.01
C THR A 12 -18.93 20.13 -5.22
N ASN A 13 -17.99 20.25 -4.27
CA ASN A 13 -16.76 21.04 -4.43
C ASN A 13 -15.72 20.23 -5.21
N LEU A 14 -15.54 20.49 -6.50
CA LEU A 14 -14.61 19.73 -7.35
C LEU A 14 -13.16 19.83 -6.89
N GLN A 15 -12.70 20.94 -6.34
CA GLN A 15 -11.31 21.07 -5.86
C GLN A 15 -11.04 20.11 -4.72
N GLU A 16 -12.03 19.86 -3.88
CA GLU A 16 -11.90 18.94 -2.75
C GLU A 16 -12.20 17.50 -3.17
N SER A 17 -13.30 17.25 -3.87
CA SER A 17 -13.79 15.90 -4.17
C SER A 17 -12.94 15.16 -5.20
N LEU A 18 -12.29 15.85 -6.14
CA LEU A 18 -11.32 15.25 -7.06
C LEU A 18 -10.03 14.80 -6.37
N MET A 19 -9.73 15.32 -5.17
CA MET A 19 -8.57 14.88 -4.39
C MET A 19 -8.84 13.65 -3.53
N LYS A 20 -10.08 13.15 -3.51
CA LYS A 20 -10.51 11.99 -2.72
C LYS A 20 -10.67 10.79 -3.66
N GLU A 21 -9.75 9.86 -3.54
CA GLU A 21 -9.73 8.61 -4.31
C GLU A 21 -10.22 7.45 -3.43
N PHE A 22 -10.75 6.39 -4.03
CA PHE A 22 -11.04 5.14 -3.34
C PHE A 22 -10.34 3.96 -4.02
N LEU A 23 -10.09 2.90 -3.25
CA LEU A 23 -9.43 1.69 -3.72
C LEU A 23 -10.17 0.47 -3.18
N LEU A 24 -10.59 -0.43 -4.06
CA LEU A 24 -11.05 -1.77 -3.74
C LEU A 24 -10.11 -2.75 -4.42
N THR A 25 -9.71 -3.82 -3.73
CA THR A 25 -8.78 -4.82 -4.25
C THR A 25 -9.32 -6.22 -4.03
N ASN A 26 -8.71 -7.19 -4.67
CA ASN A 26 -9.00 -8.59 -4.45
C ASN A 26 -7.70 -9.44 -4.35
N LYS A 27 -7.85 -10.72 -4.11
CA LYS A 27 -6.72 -11.64 -3.94
C LYS A 27 -5.94 -11.94 -5.22
N SER A 28 -6.44 -11.63 -6.42
CA SER A 28 -5.66 -11.78 -7.66
C SER A 28 -4.63 -10.64 -7.85
N GLY A 29 -4.78 -9.54 -7.12
CA GLY A 29 -4.07 -8.29 -7.33
C GLY A 29 -4.79 -7.33 -8.30
N ALA A 30 -6.00 -7.68 -8.72
CA ALA A 30 -6.88 -6.78 -9.44
C ALA A 30 -7.45 -5.70 -8.51
N TYR A 31 -7.90 -4.58 -9.09
CA TYR A 31 -8.45 -3.48 -8.30
C TYR A 31 -9.51 -2.67 -9.04
N CYS A 32 -10.29 -1.92 -8.25
CA CYS A 32 -11.20 -0.86 -8.69
C CYS A 32 -10.80 0.43 -7.98
N SER A 33 -10.49 1.47 -8.73
CA SER A 33 -10.08 2.76 -8.17
C SER A 33 -10.52 3.92 -9.05
N SER A 34 -11.04 4.98 -8.44
CA SER A 34 -11.41 6.24 -9.07
C SER A 34 -11.50 7.33 -7.99
N THR A 35 -11.91 8.54 -8.36
CA THR A 35 -12.30 9.55 -7.37
C THR A 35 -13.72 9.30 -6.87
N LEU A 36 -14.09 9.92 -5.74
CA LEU A 36 -15.45 9.82 -5.19
C LEU A 36 -16.51 10.44 -6.12
N THR A 37 -16.10 11.28 -7.07
CA THR A 37 -16.99 11.86 -8.10
C THR A 37 -17.11 10.98 -9.34
N GLY A 38 -16.38 9.86 -9.42
CA GLY A 38 -16.30 8.99 -10.60
C GLY A 38 -15.39 9.54 -11.72
N CYS A 39 -14.79 10.71 -11.54
CA CYS A 39 -13.85 11.29 -12.51
C CYS A 39 -12.46 10.64 -12.35
N ASN A 40 -11.98 9.97 -13.37
CA ASN A 40 -10.63 9.45 -13.39
C ASN A 40 -9.62 10.61 -13.54
N ILE A 41 -8.62 10.67 -12.64
CA ILE A 41 -7.57 11.70 -12.60
C ILE A 41 -6.19 11.13 -12.82
N ARG A 42 -6.08 9.80 -12.91
CA ARG A 42 -4.86 9.02 -13.14
C ARG A 42 -5.07 8.00 -14.24
N LYS A 43 -4.05 7.68 -15.02
CA LYS A 43 -4.08 6.57 -15.97
C LYS A 43 -4.26 5.20 -15.29
N TYR A 44 -3.95 5.11 -14.01
CA TYR A 44 -4.12 3.91 -13.16
C TYR A 44 -5.57 3.72 -12.68
N HIS A 45 -6.44 4.73 -12.80
CA HIS A 45 -7.83 4.61 -12.44
C HIS A 45 -8.59 3.72 -13.43
N GLY A 46 -9.49 2.94 -12.90
CA GLY A 46 -10.42 2.10 -13.64
C GLY A 46 -11.36 1.37 -12.68
N LEU A 47 -12.58 1.11 -13.13
CA LEU A 47 -13.56 0.32 -12.37
C LEU A 47 -13.24 -1.16 -12.41
N PHE A 48 -12.60 -1.65 -13.49
CA PHE A 48 -12.18 -3.04 -13.61
C PHE A 48 -10.77 -3.11 -14.19
N VAL A 49 -9.80 -3.26 -13.28
CA VAL A 49 -8.37 -3.30 -13.59
C VAL A 49 -7.82 -4.63 -13.11
N VAL A 50 -7.34 -5.46 -14.01
CA VAL A 50 -6.98 -6.85 -13.75
C VAL A 50 -5.60 -7.21 -14.29
N PRO A 51 -4.88 -8.16 -13.68
CA PRO A 51 -3.69 -8.72 -14.27
C PRO A 51 -4.06 -9.50 -15.55
N VAL A 52 -3.22 -9.37 -16.60
CA VAL A 52 -3.37 -10.13 -17.86
C VAL A 52 -2.07 -10.84 -18.16
N PRO A 53 -1.78 -11.99 -17.50
CA PRO A 53 -0.50 -12.69 -17.60
C PRO A 53 -0.15 -13.17 -19.03
N ALA A 54 -1.14 -13.23 -19.92
CA ALA A 54 -0.93 -13.56 -21.33
C ALA A 54 -0.19 -12.46 -22.11
N LEU A 55 -0.24 -11.21 -21.64
CA LEU A 55 0.40 -10.06 -22.26
C LEU A 55 1.71 -9.67 -21.57
N ASP A 56 1.64 -9.47 -20.27
CA ASP A 56 2.77 -9.09 -19.42
C ASP A 56 2.45 -9.34 -17.94
N ASP A 57 3.30 -8.87 -17.03
CA ASP A 57 3.08 -9.00 -15.59
C ASP A 57 2.43 -7.76 -14.96
N GLU A 58 1.89 -6.82 -15.76
CA GLU A 58 1.21 -5.61 -15.30
C GLU A 58 -0.32 -5.81 -15.18
N ASN A 59 -0.95 -4.88 -14.49
CA ASN A 59 -2.40 -4.75 -14.52
C ASN A 59 -2.86 -3.99 -15.77
N HIS A 60 -4.04 -4.33 -16.26
CA HIS A 60 -4.66 -3.73 -17.44
C HIS A 60 -6.04 -3.17 -17.11
N VAL A 61 -6.30 -1.95 -17.57
CA VAL A 61 -7.63 -1.31 -17.47
C VAL A 61 -8.51 -1.85 -18.58
N LEU A 62 -9.53 -2.65 -18.26
CA LEU A 62 -10.52 -3.11 -19.22
C LEU A 62 -11.74 -2.17 -19.23
N LEU A 63 -12.37 -1.94 -18.06
CA LEU A 63 -13.45 -0.97 -17.86
C LEU A 63 -12.88 0.25 -17.10
N SER A 64 -12.78 1.37 -17.79
CA SER A 64 -12.27 2.62 -17.21
C SER A 64 -13.31 3.29 -16.32
N SER A 65 -14.52 3.49 -16.83
CA SER A 65 -15.63 4.10 -16.09
C SER A 65 -16.99 3.59 -16.60
N LEU A 66 -18.04 3.88 -15.84
CA LEU A 66 -19.42 3.60 -16.19
C LEU A 66 -20.24 4.84 -15.88
N ASP A 67 -20.83 5.46 -16.93
CA ASP A 67 -21.68 6.63 -16.77
C ASP A 67 -23.14 6.22 -16.60
N GLU A 68 -23.74 6.68 -15.53
CA GLU A 68 -25.16 6.52 -15.26
C GLU A 68 -25.96 7.72 -15.80
N THR A 69 -27.11 7.44 -16.37
CA THR A 69 -28.10 8.45 -16.74
C THR A 69 -29.45 8.04 -16.18
N VAL A 70 -30.09 8.95 -15.44
CA VAL A 70 -31.47 8.81 -15.01
C VAL A 70 -32.36 9.53 -16.03
N VAL A 71 -33.33 8.82 -16.59
CA VAL A 71 -34.30 9.39 -17.56
C VAL A 71 -35.67 9.42 -16.92
N GLN A 72 -36.30 10.62 -16.94
CA GLN A 72 -37.63 10.83 -16.40
C GLN A 72 -38.37 11.91 -17.21
N HIS A 73 -39.59 11.64 -17.65
CA HIS A 73 -40.38 12.55 -18.50
C HIS A 73 -39.65 13.02 -19.78
N GLY A 74 -38.80 12.18 -20.36
CA GLY A 74 -37.98 12.53 -21.52
C GLY A 74 -36.74 13.40 -21.21
N ALA A 75 -36.56 13.83 -19.98
CA ALA A 75 -35.34 14.54 -19.56
C ALA A 75 -34.25 13.56 -19.11
N GLU A 76 -33.02 13.80 -19.54
CA GLU A 76 -31.84 13.00 -19.21
C GLU A 76 -30.95 13.70 -18.17
N PHE A 77 -30.62 13.01 -17.08
CA PHE A 77 -29.79 13.50 -16.02
C PHE A 77 -28.53 12.61 -15.94
N ASN A 78 -27.42 13.09 -16.53
CA ASN A 78 -26.16 12.37 -16.56
C ASN A 78 -25.43 12.52 -15.22
N LEU A 79 -25.07 11.40 -14.58
CA LEU A 79 -24.40 11.36 -13.29
C LEU A 79 -22.86 11.23 -13.42
N GLY A 80 -22.36 10.96 -14.62
CA GLY A 80 -20.94 10.85 -14.91
C GLY A 80 -20.19 12.18 -14.77
N LEU A 81 -18.88 12.10 -14.68
CA LEU A 81 -17.97 13.25 -14.66
C LEU A 81 -16.65 12.87 -15.32
N HIS A 82 -16.30 13.55 -16.40
CA HIS A 82 -15.00 13.41 -17.06
C HIS A 82 -14.34 14.77 -17.20
N LYS A 83 -13.02 14.79 -17.10
CA LYS A 83 -12.19 15.96 -17.44
C LYS A 83 -11.65 15.77 -18.86
N TYR A 84 -11.83 16.77 -19.69
CA TYR A 84 -11.28 16.83 -21.04
C TYR A 84 -10.18 17.89 -21.13
N VAL A 85 -9.37 17.82 -22.18
CA VAL A 85 -8.36 18.83 -22.49
C VAL A 85 -8.99 20.23 -22.45
N GLY A 86 -8.25 21.24 -21.94
CA GLY A 86 -8.72 22.63 -21.84
C GLY A 86 -9.58 22.93 -20.61
N ASP A 87 -9.42 22.18 -19.51
CA ASP A 87 -10.13 22.35 -18.24
C ASP A 87 -11.66 22.24 -18.34
N ASN A 88 -12.13 21.50 -19.29
CA ASN A 88 -13.54 21.22 -19.49
C ASN A 88 -13.98 19.95 -18.74
N PHE A 89 -15.03 20.08 -17.91
CA PHE A 89 -15.69 18.96 -17.24
C PHE A 89 -17.06 18.70 -17.86
N SER A 90 -17.26 17.48 -18.37
CA SER A 90 -18.54 17.07 -18.98
C SER A 90 -18.74 15.54 -18.89
N PRO A 91 -19.94 15.06 -18.57
CA PRO A 91 -21.03 15.82 -17.92
C PRO A 91 -20.61 16.29 -16.51
N ARG A 92 -21.52 16.94 -15.78
CA ARG A 92 -21.24 17.47 -14.43
C ARG A 92 -22.10 16.79 -13.37
N GLY A 93 -22.10 15.47 -13.36
CA GLY A 93 -22.94 14.63 -12.50
C GLY A 93 -22.65 14.72 -11.01
N HIS A 94 -21.43 15.13 -10.61
CA HIS A 94 -21.06 15.36 -9.21
C HIS A 94 -22.03 16.28 -8.45
N LYS A 95 -22.72 17.19 -9.14
CA LYS A 95 -23.71 18.11 -8.56
C LYS A 95 -24.94 17.40 -7.98
N TYR A 96 -25.19 16.17 -8.42
CA TYR A 96 -26.32 15.36 -7.95
C TYR A 96 -25.93 14.49 -6.75
N ILE A 97 -24.65 14.38 -6.38
CA ILE A 97 -24.21 13.60 -5.21
C ILE A 97 -24.68 14.31 -3.95
N GLN A 98 -25.57 13.64 -3.19
CA GLN A 98 -26.08 14.11 -1.90
C GLN A 98 -25.17 13.74 -0.75
N SER A 99 -24.61 12.52 -0.77
CA SER A 99 -23.67 12.04 0.23
C SER A 99 -22.88 10.85 -0.31
N PHE A 100 -21.73 10.63 0.31
CA PHE A 100 -20.95 9.40 0.19
C PHE A 100 -20.70 8.84 1.60
N GLU A 101 -20.81 7.52 1.73
CA GLU A 101 -20.50 6.81 2.98
C GLU A 101 -19.76 5.51 2.63
N TRP A 102 -18.80 5.14 3.48
CA TRP A 102 -18.12 3.86 3.36
C TRP A 102 -18.07 3.15 4.72
N ASP A 103 -19.05 2.31 4.95
CA ASP A 103 -19.08 1.37 6.07
C ASP A 103 -18.50 0.01 5.62
N LYS A 104 -19.32 -0.96 5.24
CA LYS A 104 -18.88 -2.21 4.63
C LYS A 104 -18.44 -2.01 3.17
N VAL A 105 -19.22 -1.25 2.41
CA VAL A 105 -18.96 -0.96 0.99
C VAL A 105 -19.14 0.51 0.67
N PRO A 106 -18.41 1.07 -0.31
CA PRO A 106 -18.59 2.46 -0.74
C PRO A 106 -19.97 2.65 -1.33
N THR A 107 -20.68 3.66 -0.83
CA THR A 107 -22.09 3.94 -1.11
C THR A 107 -22.30 5.43 -1.44
N TRP A 108 -22.88 5.70 -2.58
CA TRP A 108 -23.29 7.04 -3.03
C TRP A 108 -24.79 7.19 -2.98
N ILE A 109 -25.27 8.35 -2.55
CA ILE A 109 -26.66 8.78 -2.70
C ILE A 109 -26.71 9.95 -3.66
N TYR A 110 -27.43 9.79 -4.76
CA TYR A 110 -27.71 10.84 -5.73
C TYR A 110 -29.11 11.36 -5.53
N ARG A 111 -29.29 12.69 -5.61
CA ARG A 111 -30.60 13.34 -5.61
C ARG A 111 -30.76 14.19 -6.86
N ILE A 112 -31.72 13.82 -7.69
CA ILE A 112 -32.03 14.44 -8.98
C ILE A 112 -33.51 14.86 -8.96
N GLY A 113 -33.77 16.10 -8.53
CA GLY A 113 -35.14 16.52 -8.30
C GLY A 113 -35.87 15.64 -7.28
N GLY A 114 -36.95 14.96 -7.71
CA GLY A 114 -37.72 14.03 -6.89
C GLY A 114 -37.22 12.57 -6.91
N VAL A 115 -36.08 12.30 -7.57
CA VAL A 115 -35.47 10.97 -7.63
C VAL A 115 -34.32 10.87 -6.64
N VAL A 116 -34.29 9.79 -5.87
CA VAL A 116 -33.14 9.43 -5.02
C VAL A 116 -32.64 8.05 -5.43
N LEU A 117 -31.40 8.01 -5.95
CA LEU A 117 -30.74 6.80 -6.41
C LEU A 117 -29.56 6.49 -5.48
N LYS A 118 -29.49 5.26 -4.96
CA LYS A 118 -28.34 4.72 -4.23
C LYS A 118 -27.49 3.89 -5.19
N LYS A 119 -26.16 4.11 -5.16
CA LYS A 119 -25.16 3.32 -5.88
C LYS A 119 -24.19 2.72 -4.87
N GLU A 120 -23.92 1.43 -5.00
CA GLU A 120 -22.95 0.69 -4.16
C GLU A 120 -21.99 -0.04 -5.10
N ILE A 121 -20.68 0.01 -4.79
CA ILE A 121 -19.63 -0.67 -5.58
C ILE A 121 -18.99 -1.75 -4.71
N ILE A 122 -18.92 -2.97 -5.24
CA ILE A 122 -18.33 -4.11 -4.57
C ILE A 122 -17.37 -4.79 -5.54
N PHE A 123 -16.13 -5.03 -5.09
CA PHE A 123 -15.14 -5.79 -5.83
C PHE A 123 -14.95 -7.14 -5.16
N ARG A 124 -15.21 -8.24 -5.88
CA ARG A 124 -15.24 -9.56 -5.30
C ARG A 124 -13.85 -10.03 -4.89
N ASN A 125 -13.72 -10.53 -3.68
CA ASN A 125 -12.44 -10.91 -3.09
C ASN A 125 -11.79 -12.14 -3.75
N GLU A 126 -12.58 -13.16 -4.11
CA GLU A 126 -12.07 -14.45 -4.58
C GLU A 126 -11.94 -14.56 -6.13
N ARG A 127 -12.49 -13.63 -6.88
CA ARG A 127 -12.49 -13.64 -8.36
C ARG A 127 -12.50 -12.23 -8.93
N ASP A 128 -11.99 -12.08 -10.15
CA ASP A 128 -12.02 -10.81 -10.87
C ASP A 128 -13.43 -10.49 -11.35
N ARG A 129 -14.21 -9.87 -10.44
CA ARG A 129 -15.58 -9.45 -10.70
C ARG A 129 -15.94 -8.20 -9.92
N LEU A 130 -16.38 -7.19 -10.67
CA LEU A 130 -16.96 -5.97 -10.15
C LEU A 130 -18.47 -6.13 -10.09
N PHE A 131 -19.10 -5.68 -9.01
CA PHE A 131 -20.53 -5.46 -8.91
C PHE A 131 -20.83 -3.99 -8.64
N ILE A 132 -21.85 -3.46 -9.29
CA ILE A 132 -22.43 -2.15 -8.96
C ILE A 132 -23.93 -2.36 -8.78
N ARG A 133 -24.42 -2.08 -7.57
CA ARG A 133 -25.83 -2.15 -7.25
C ARG A 133 -26.44 -0.77 -7.26
N TYR A 134 -27.51 -0.59 -8.03
CA TYR A 134 -28.35 0.60 -8.07
C TYR A 134 -29.66 0.31 -7.39
N THR A 135 -30.07 1.14 -6.42
CA THR A 135 -31.38 1.04 -5.75
C THR A 135 -32.11 2.36 -5.88
N LEU A 136 -33.31 2.33 -6.45
CA LEU A 136 -34.18 3.53 -6.57
C LEU A 136 -34.94 3.72 -5.25
N LEU A 137 -34.47 4.63 -4.39
CA LEU A 137 -35.06 4.85 -3.06
C LEU A 137 -36.34 5.68 -3.15
N GLU A 138 -36.36 6.74 -3.98
CA GLU A 138 -37.49 7.62 -4.18
C GLU A 138 -37.65 7.91 -5.66
N ALA A 139 -38.90 7.85 -6.16
CA ALA A 139 -39.32 8.35 -7.43
C ALA A 139 -40.85 8.56 -7.42
N HIS A 140 -41.31 9.60 -8.10
CA HIS A 140 -42.73 9.92 -8.21
C HIS A 140 -43.30 9.64 -9.60
N SER A 141 -42.49 9.21 -10.54
CA SER A 141 -42.83 8.92 -11.94
C SER A 141 -42.03 7.75 -12.46
N PRO A 142 -42.45 7.11 -13.57
CA PRO A 142 -41.67 6.08 -14.23
C PRO A 142 -40.24 6.57 -14.50
N THR A 143 -39.26 5.76 -14.12
CA THR A 143 -37.84 6.11 -14.18
C THR A 143 -37.11 5.03 -14.98
N THR A 144 -36.24 5.47 -15.89
CA THR A 144 -35.35 4.61 -16.65
C THR A 144 -33.91 4.88 -16.23
N LEU A 145 -33.14 3.83 -16.02
CA LEU A 145 -31.70 3.88 -15.78
C LEU A 145 -31.00 3.49 -17.09
N ARG A 146 -30.00 4.29 -17.48
CA ARG A 146 -29.10 4.00 -18.60
C ARG A 146 -27.66 3.90 -18.07
N LEU A 147 -26.94 2.88 -18.53
CA LEU A 147 -25.53 2.62 -18.12
C LEU A 147 -24.65 2.59 -19.36
N ARG A 148 -23.65 3.47 -19.42
CA ARG A 148 -22.74 3.61 -20.58
C ARG A 148 -21.32 3.28 -20.15
N PRO A 149 -20.74 2.13 -20.57
CA PRO A 149 -19.37 1.73 -20.25
C PRO A 149 -18.35 2.45 -21.13
N PHE A 150 -17.22 2.81 -20.55
CA PHE A 150 -16.03 3.34 -21.20
C PHE A 150 -14.90 2.31 -21.11
N LEU A 151 -14.46 1.77 -22.23
CA LEU A 151 -13.49 0.69 -22.33
C LEU A 151 -12.11 1.24 -22.73
N ALA A 152 -11.06 0.69 -22.12
CA ALA A 152 -9.69 1.09 -22.40
C ALA A 152 -8.87 -0.05 -23.03
N PHE A 153 -8.87 -1.26 -22.45
CA PHE A 153 -8.09 -2.41 -22.90
C PHE A 153 -6.60 -2.05 -23.12
N ARG A 154 -5.96 -1.55 -22.07
CA ARG A 154 -4.55 -1.15 -22.08
C ARG A 154 -3.86 -1.46 -20.76
N SER A 155 -2.54 -1.60 -20.80
CA SER A 155 -1.72 -1.61 -19.60
C SER A 155 -1.91 -0.31 -18.79
N VAL A 156 -1.87 -0.37 -17.46
CA VAL A 156 -1.88 0.81 -16.58
C VAL A 156 -0.72 1.77 -16.84
N ARG A 157 0.31 1.36 -17.62
CA ARG A 157 1.46 2.17 -17.99
C ARG A 157 1.25 2.98 -19.28
N GLN A 158 0.28 2.59 -20.10
CA GLN A 158 0.04 3.12 -21.45
C GLN A 158 -1.20 4.02 -21.53
N TRP A 159 -1.41 4.60 -22.69
CA TRP A 159 -2.59 5.37 -23.07
C TRP A 159 -3.30 4.67 -24.23
N THR A 160 -4.62 4.81 -24.30
CA THR A 160 -5.41 4.39 -25.44
C THR A 160 -5.74 5.60 -26.33
N HIS A 161 -5.67 5.40 -27.64
CA HIS A 161 -6.12 6.37 -28.62
C HIS A 161 -7.06 5.70 -29.62
N GLU A 162 -7.94 6.47 -30.22
CA GLU A 162 -8.78 6.00 -31.33
C GLU A 162 -7.93 5.34 -32.39
N ASN A 163 -8.34 4.15 -32.83
CA ASN A 163 -7.62 3.39 -33.84
C ASN A 163 -8.55 2.46 -34.61
N GLY A 164 -8.12 2.03 -35.79
CA GLY A 164 -8.88 1.12 -36.67
C GLY A 164 -8.64 -0.37 -36.40
N THR A 165 -7.85 -0.74 -35.37
CA THR A 165 -7.55 -2.15 -35.05
C THR A 165 -8.43 -2.69 -33.91
N ALA A 166 -9.14 -1.82 -33.19
CA ALA A 166 -10.06 -2.22 -32.15
C ALA A 166 -11.23 -3.03 -32.74
N ARG A 167 -11.48 -4.20 -32.15
CA ARG A 167 -12.66 -5.02 -32.46
C ARG A 167 -13.86 -4.40 -31.76
N THR A 168 -14.79 -3.87 -32.56
CA THR A 168 -15.93 -3.11 -32.03
C THR A 168 -17.22 -3.92 -31.91
N GLU A 169 -17.20 -5.19 -32.33
CA GLU A 169 -18.36 -6.08 -32.33
C GLU A 169 -18.76 -6.44 -30.88
N ALA A 170 -20.05 -6.41 -30.63
CA ALA A 170 -20.65 -6.89 -29.39
C ALA A 170 -20.98 -8.38 -29.51
N HIS A 171 -20.53 -9.18 -28.56
CA HIS A 171 -20.92 -10.58 -28.45
C HIS A 171 -22.00 -10.73 -27.39
N ALA A 172 -23.17 -11.29 -27.78
CA ALA A 172 -24.30 -11.44 -26.87
C ALA A 172 -24.01 -12.50 -25.81
N VAL A 173 -24.26 -12.16 -24.56
CA VAL A 173 -24.33 -13.08 -23.42
C VAL A 173 -25.70 -12.93 -22.73
N GLU A 174 -26.08 -13.87 -21.86
CA GLU A 174 -27.35 -13.78 -21.16
C GLU A 174 -27.48 -12.50 -20.36
N GLN A 175 -28.49 -11.68 -20.64
CA GLN A 175 -28.73 -10.35 -20.06
C GLN A 175 -27.47 -9.45 -20.07
N GLY A 176 -26.71 -9.48 -21.18
CA GLY A 176 -25.47 -8.70 -21.27
C GLY A 176 -24.77 -8.81 -22.62
N VAL A 177 -23.56 -8.29 -22.62
CA VAL A 177 -22.64 -8.34 -23.77
C VAL A 177 -21.22 -8.57 -23.34
N SER A 178 -20.39 -9.11 -24.23
CA SER A 178 -18.93 -9.15 -24.01
C SER A 178 -18.20 -8.43 -25.15
N PHE A 179 -17.00 -7.94 -24.81
CA PHE A 179 -16.08 -7.27 -25.71
C PHE A 179 -14.66 -7.78 -25.50
N ASN A 180 -13.92 -7.87 -26.61
CA ASN A 180 -12.49 -8.12 -26.67
C ASN A 180 -11.90 -7.19 -27.73
N LEU A 181 -11.37 -6.03 -27.32
CA LEU A 181 -10.92 -5.00 -28.28
C LEU A 181 -9.64 -5.39 -29.02
N TYR A 182 -8.76 -6.17 -28.39
CA TYR A 182 -7.47 -6.51 -28.98
C TYR A 182 -7.06 -7.96 -28.69
N GLU A 183 -6.24 -8.52 -29.58
CA GLU A 183 -5.68 -9.85 -29.40
C GLU A 183 -4.83 -9.97 -28.12
N GLY A 184 -4.91 -11.12 -27.46
CA GLY A 184 -4.22 -11.39 -26.20
C GLY A 184 -4.96 -10.96 -24.93
N TYR A 185 -5.97 -10.09 -25.04
CA TYR A 185 -6.84 -9.74 -23.92
C TYR A 185 -7.91 -10.81 -23.66
N PRO A 186 -8.33 -10.97 -22.40
CA PRO A 186 -9.54 -11.73 -22.07
C PRO A 186 -10.79 -10.96 -22.52
N ASP A 187 -11.90 -11.69 -22.62
CA ASP A 187 -13.21 -11.05 -22.83
C ASP A 187 -13.64 -10.29 -21.59
N LEU A 188 -14.07 -9.06 -21.75
CA LEU A 188 -14.79 -8.30 -20.74
C LEU A 188 -16.28 -8.59 -20.86
N VAL A 189 -16.83 -9.31 -19.90
CA VAL A 189 -18.26 -9.64 -19.84
C VAL A 189 -18.98 -8.63 -18.94
N MET A 190 -20.00 -7.97 -19.47
CA MET A 190 -20.87 -7.04 -18.75
C MET A 190 -22.30 -7.57 -18.76
N GLN A 191 -22.85 -7.82 -17.57
CA GLN A 191 -24.22 -8.39 -17.42
C GLN A 191 -25.04 -7.60 -16.39
N LEU A 192 -26.35 -7.76 -16.48
CA LEU A 192 -27.33 -7.22 -15.54
C LEU A 192 -28.25 -8.34 -15.02
N ASP A 193 -28.81 -8.16 -13.83
CA ASP A 193 -29.79 -9.05 -13.25
C ASP A 193 -31.24 -8.67 -13.67
N SER A 194 -31.39 -7.70 -14.54
CA SER A 194 -32.70 -7.23 -15.03
C SER A 194 -33.03 -7.83 -16.40
N PRO A 195 -34.06 -8.67 -16.53
CA PRO A 195 -34.47 -9.19 -17.82
C PRO A 195 -35.10 -8.12 -18.74
N ALA A 196 -35.48 -6.95 -18.21
CA ALA A 196 -35.93 -5.81 -18.96
C ALA A 196 -34.83 -4.94 -19.53
N ALA A 197 -33.58 -5.23 -19.25
CA ALA A 197 -32.44 -4.50 -19.76
C ALA A 197 -32.26 -4.74 -21.26
N VAL A 198 -32.12 -3.68 -22.02
CA VAL A 198 -31.84 -3.71 -23.45
C VAL A 198 -30.47 -3.09 -23.70
N TYR A 199 -29.63 -3.78 -24.45
CA TYR A 199 -28.34 -3.22 -24.89
C TYR A 199 -28.51 -2.56 -26.26
N HIS A 200 -28.10 -1.30 -26.37
CA HIS A 200 -28.07 -0.51 -27.60
C HIS A 200 -26.63 -0.37 -28.08
N HIS A 201 -26.27 -1.02 -29.17
CA HIS A 201 -24.96 -0.96 -29.77
C HIS A 201 -24.78 0.32 -30.59
N THR A 202 -24.03 1.29 -30.06
CA THR A 202 -23.76 2.60 -30.68
C THR A 202 -22.26 2.94 -30.48
N PRO A 203 -21.35 2.22 -31.17
CA PRO A 203 -19.93 2.36 -30.93
C PRO A 203 -19.41 3.75 -31.33
N ASP A 204 -18.65 4.38 -30.45
CA ASP A 204 -17.99 5.67 -30.68
C ASP A 204 -16.72 5.78 -29.82
N TRP A 205 -15.86 6.72 -30.16
CA TRP A 205 -14.69 7.08 -29.37
C TRP A 205 -14.90 8.42 -28.68
N TYR A 206 -14.70 8.44 -27.36
CA TYR A 206 -14.70 9.67 -26.55
C TYR A 206 -13.25 10.14 -26.42
N ARG A 207 -12.93 11.27 -27.05
CA ARG A 207 -11.58 11.75 -27.29
C ARG A 207 -11.16 12.83 -26.32
N GLY A 208 -9.86 12.85 -26.01
CA GLY A 208 -9.24 13.94 -25.26
C GLY A 208 -9.54 13.95 -23.78
N LEU A 209 -9.72 12.78 -23.14
CA LEU A 209 -9.80 12.68 -21.68
C LEU A 209 -8.45 13.08 -21.06
N ASP A 210 -8.51 13.86 -19.98
CA ASP A 210 -7.32 14.43 -19.34
C ASP A 210 -7.18 13.97 -17.89
N TYR A 211 -5.98 13.55 -17.54
CA TYR A 211 -5.63 13.05 -16.19
C TYR A 211 -4.74 14.03 -15.46
N PRO A 212 -5.28 14.94 -14.62
CA PRO A 212 -4.51 16.01 -13.97
C PRO A 212 -3.37 15.50 -13.11
N LYS A 213 -3.50 14.35 -12.45
CA LYS A 213 -2.43 13.77 -11.64
C LYS A 213 -1.25 13.24 -12.47
N GLU A 214 -1.50 12.80 -13.69
CA GLU A 214 -0.43 12.44 -14.61
C GLU A 214 0.28 13.69 -15.17
N ARG A 215 -0.48 14.75 -15.45
CA ARG A 215 0.09 16.03 -15.87
C ARG A 215 0.99 16.64 -14.79
N GLU A 216 0.60 16.61 -13.52
CA GLU A 216 1.44 17.01 -12.37
C GLU A 216 2.77 16.23 -12.31
N ARG A 217 2.79 15.03 -12.89
CA ARG A 217 3.95 14.14 -12.97
C ARG A 217 4.77 14.30 -14.26
N GLY A 218 4.38 15.23 -15.11
CA GLY A 218 5.07 15.52 -16.39
C GLY A 218 4.64 14.64 -17.56
N TYR A 219 3.49 13.97 -17.45
CA TYR A 219 2.84 13.23 -18.54
C TYR A 219 1.63 14.02 -19.02
N ASP A 220 1.72 14.62 -20.20
CA ASP A 220 0.72 15.54 -20.75
C ASP A 220 0.02 14.97 -21.99
N GLU A 221 -0.27 13.67 -21.99
CA GLU A 221 -0.92 12.96 -23.07
C GLU A 221 -2.38 12.69 -22.70
N PRO A 222 -3.36 13.15 -23.52
CA PRO A 222 -4.78 12.83 -23.33
C PRO A 222 -5.05 11.39 -23.76
N GLU A 223 -6.15 10.81 -23.28
CA GLU A 223 -6.61 9.46 -23.66
C GLU A 223 -7.90 9.50 -24.42
N ASP A 224 -8.09 8.57 -25.36
CA ASP A 224 -9.38 8.32 -26.00
C ASP A 224 -9.91 6.97 -25.49
N LEU A 225 -11.19 6.93 -25.11
CA LEU A 225 -11.84 5.72 -24.63
C LEU A 225 -12.93 5.25 -25.60
N PHE A 226 -12.98 3.94 -25.81
CA PHE A 226 -14.02 3.33 -26.64
C PHE A 226 -15.31 3.15 -25.84
N VAL A 227 -16.42 3.64 -26.40
CA VAL A 227 -17.76 3.50 -25.84
C VAL A 227 -18.60 2.66 -26.79
N PRO A 228 -18.84 1.38 -26.48
CA PRO A 228 -19.52 0.46 -27.41
C PRO A 228 -21.02 0.70 -27.53
N GLY A 229 -21.62 1.46 -26.62
CA GLY A 229 -23.05 1.70 -26.53
C GLY A 229 -23.50 1.86 -25.09
N TYR A 230 -24.76 1.48 -24.80
CA TYR A 230 -25.30 1.58 -23.44
C TYR A 230 -26.40 0.53 -23.18
N PHE A 231 -26.57 0.20 -21.92
CA PHE A 231 -27.73 -0.55 -21.44
C PHE A 231 -28.82 0.42 -21.01
N GLU A 232 -30.08 0.08 -21.25
CA GLU A 232 -31.26 0.84 -20.83
C GLU A 232 -32.30 -0.09 -20.20
N MET A 233 -32.80 0.27 -19.03
CA MET A 233 -33.82 -0.51 -18.34
C MET A 233 -34.70 0.36 -17.44
N PRO A 234 -36.01 0.02 -17.30
CA PRO A 234 -36.84 0.62 -16.27
C PRO A 234 -36.39 0.21 -14.88
N ILE A 235 -36.56 1.10 -13.91
CA ILE A 235 -36.31 0.82 -12.49
C ILE A 235 -37.44 1.40 -11.65
N ALA A 236 -38.07 0.57 -10.81
CA ALA A 236 -39.18 0.99 -9.96
C ALA A 236 -38.67 1.41 -8.56
N ARG A 237 -39.47 2.23 -7.86
CA ARG A 237 -39.17 2.61 -6.47
C ARG A 237 -39.09 1.38 -5.59
N GLY A 238 -37.99 1.29 -4.81
CA GLY A 238 -37.65 0.15 -3.95
C GLY A 238 -36.96 -0.98 -4.69
N GLU A 239 -36.87 -0.93 -6.02
CA GLU A 239 -36.16 -1.93 -6.82
C GLU A 239 -34.64 -1.71 -6.79
N SER A 240 -33.90 -2.83 -6.86
CA SER A 240 -32.45 -2.82 -7.06
C SER A 240 -32.09 -3.57 -8.34
N ILE A 241 -31.14 -3.00 -9.09
CA ILE A 241 -30.54 -3.60 -10.29
C ILE A 241 -29.03 -3.75 -10.03
N VAL A 242 -28.49 -4.91 -10.40
CA VAL A 242 -27.08 -5.22 -10.29
C VAL A 242 -26.44 -5.26 -11.67
N PHE A 243 -25.45 -4.42 -11.90
CA PHE A 243 -24.52 -4.50 -13.01
C PHE A 243 -23.26 -5.24 -12.57
N THR A 244 -22.70 -6.07 -13.44
CA THR A 244 -21.41 -6.73 -13.20
C THR A 244 -20.48 -6.59 -14.41
N ALA A 245 -19.17 -6.44 -14.13
CA ALA A 245 -18.10 -6.56 -15.10
C ALA A 245 -17.11 -7.64 -14.62
N SER A 246 -16.73 -8.56 -15.51
CA SER A 246 -15.92 -9.73 -15.16
C SER A 246 -15.27 -10.37 -16.39
N LEU A 247 -14.45 -11.39 -16.16
CA LEU A 247 -13.81 -12.19 -17.22
C LEU A 247 -14.63 -13.45 -17.62
N ASP A 248 -15.69 -13.75 -16.90
CA ASP A 248 -16.57 -14.91 -17.14
C ASP A 248 -18.05 -14.54 -17.02
N ALA A 249 -18.89 -15.13 -17.87
CA ALA A 249 -20.34 -15.00 -17.76
C ALA A 249 -20.89 -15.81 -16.59
N ARG A 250 -22.00 -15.34 -16.01
CA ARG A 250 -22.75 -16.02 -14.94
C ARG A 250 -24.23 -16.02 -15.25
N ASP A 251 -24.94 -16.93 -14.61
CA ASP A 251 -26.40 -16.89 -14.58
C ASP A 251 -26.84 -15.59 -13.87
N PRO A 252 -27.53 -14.67 -14.56
CA PRO A 252 -27.98 -13.40 -13.99
C PRO A 252 -28.80 -13.51 -12.70
N ALA A 253 -29.54 -14.62 -12.52
CA ALA A 253 -30.32 -14.87 -11.31
C ALA A 253 -29.43 -15.01 -10.04
N THR A 254 -28.16 -15.36 -10.22
CA THR A 254 -27.22 -15.52 -9.10
C THR A 254 -26.56 -14.22 -8.65
N LEU A 255 -26.68 -13.10 -9.41
CA LEU A 255 -25.95 -11.87 -9.14
C LEU A 255 -26.38 -11.19 -7.83
N LYS A 256 -27.69 -11.12 -7.53
CA LYS A 256 -28.20 -10.53 -6.27
C LYS A 256 -27.78 -11.31 -5.02
N PRO A 257 -27.92 -12.65 -4.96
CA PRO A 257 -27.36 -13.42 -3.84
C PRO A 257 -25.86 -13.22 -3.66
N LEU A 258 -25.08 -13.29 -4.75
CA LEU A 258 -23.62 -13.13 -4.67
C LEU A 258 -23.18 -11.79 -4.10
N ILE A 259 -23.86 -10.70 -4.48
CA ILE A 259 -23.54 -9.36 -3.94
C ILE A 259 -23.93 -9.22 -2.47
N ALA A 260 -25.02 -9.86 -2.05
CA ALA A 260 -25.43 -9.85 -0.65
C ALA A 260 -24.43 -10.59 0.24
N ASP A 261 -24.00 -11.79 -0.19
CA ASP A 261 -22.97 -12.58 0.51
C ASP A 261 -21.64 -11.82 0.61
N GLU A 262 -21.22 -11.16 -0.49
CA GLU A 262 -19.98 -10.40 -0.52
C GLU A 262 -20.03 -9.18 0.43
N ILE A 263 -21.16 -8.44 0.47
CA ILE A 263 -21.33 -7.32 1.42
C ILE A 263 -21.30 -7.81 2.87
N GLU A 264 -21.94 -8.95 3.16
CA GLU A 264 -21.94 -9.49 4.52
C GLU A 264 -20.54 -9.91 4.97
N ALA A 265 -19.72 -10.41 4.07
CA ALA A 265 -18.34 -10.82 4.33
C ALA A 265 -17.37 -9.64 4.60
N HIS A 266 -17.78 -8.39 4.30
CA HIS A 266 -16.93 -7.23 4.57
C HIS A 266 -17.08 -6.74 6.00
N ASP A 267 -15.94 -6.41 6.64
CA ASP A 267 -15.91 -5.79 7.95
C ASP A 267 -16.29 -4.31 7.89
N PRO A 268 -17.03 -3.78 8.88
CA PRO A 268 -17.40 -2.37 8.92
C PRO A 268 -16.17 -1.47 9.17
N ARG A 269 -16.21 -0.26 8.59
CA ARG A 269 -15.25 0.82 8.86
C ARG A 269 -15.86 1.83 9.82
N ASP A 270 -16.05 1.42 11.08
CA ASP A 270 -16.74 2.20 12.10
C ASP A 270 -15.79 3.05 12.97
N SER A 271 -14.48 2.87 12.79
CA SER A 271 -13.44 3.54 13.56
C SER A 271 -12.15 3.71 12.75
N PHE A 272 -11.24 4.53 13.24
CA PHE A 272 -9.90 4.67 12.69
C PHE A 272 -9.19 3.31 12.61
N TYR A 273 -9.20 2.55 13.71
CA TYR A 273 -8.54 1.24 13.76
C TYR A 273 -9.16 0.24 12.77
N HIS A 274 -10.47 0.06 12.77
CA HIS A 274 -11.13 -0.88 11.84
C HIS A 274 -10.99 -0.46 10.38
N THR A 275 -10.91 0.84 10.10
CA THR A 275 -10.60 1.33 8.75
C THR A 275 -9.20 0.91 8.30
N LEU A 276 -8.19 1.01 9.18
CA LEU A 276 -6.84 0.53 8.88
C LEU A 276 -6.73 -0.99 8.79
N VAL A 277 -7.51 -1.75 9.56
CA VAL A 277 -7.60 -3.22 9.41
C VAL A 277 -8.12 -3.58 8.03
N ASN A 278 -9.18 -2.93 7.56
CA ASN A 278 -9.66 -3.09 6.19
C ASN A 278 -8.60 -2.71 5.14
N ALA A 279 -7.83 -1.64 5.37
CA ALA A 279 -6.72 -1.27 4.49
C ALA A 279 -5.61 -2.34 4.49
N ALA A 280 -5.32 -2.98 5.63
CA ALA A 280 -4.35 -4.09 5.69
C ALA A 280 -4.77 -5.27 4.81
N HIS A 281 -6.07 -5.58 4.75
CA HIS A 281 -6.61 -6.64 3.91
C HIS A 281 -6.48 -6.35 2.40
N GLN A 282 -6.41 -5.08 2.00
CA GLN A 282 -6.26 -4.68 0.60
C GLN A 282 -4.92 -5.12 -0.02
N PHE A 283 -3.87 -5.34 0.77
CA PHE A 283 -2.56 -5.74 0.27
C PHE A 283 -2.40 -7.25 0.05
N ARG A 284 -3.42 -8.04 0.35
CA ARG A 284 -3.40 -9.50 0.19
C ARG A 284 -3.46 -9.88 -1.28
N GLN A 285 -2.52 -10.74 -1.69
CA GLN A 285 -2.53 -11.36 -3.01
C GLN A 285 -2.31 -12.87 -2.88
N GLN A 286 -3.01 -13.64 -3.71
CA GLN A 286 -2.87 -15.09 -3.76
C GLN A 286 -2.66 -15.54 -5.21
N LEU A 287 -1.52 -16.15 -5.48
CA LEU A 287 -1.14 -16.63 -6.81
C LEU A 287 -0.58 -18.05 -6.71
N GLY A 288 -1.11 -18.96 -7.52
CA GLY A 288 -0.65 -20.35 -7.53
C GLY A 288 -0.73 -21.07 -6.19
N GLY A 289 -1.68 -20.70 -5.32
CA GLY A 289 -1.84 -21.24 -3.98
C GLY A 289 -0.85 -20.70 -2.95
N LEU A 290 -0.08 -19.66 -3.28
CA LEU A 290 0.84 -18.95 -2.39
C LEU A 290 0.30 -17.56 -2.05
N ASP A 291 0.58 -17.10 -0.84
CA ASP A 291 0.12 -15.82 -0.33
C ASP A 291 1.25 -14.78 -0.37
N TYR A 292 0.93 -13.56 -0.84
CA TYR A 292 1.86 -12.45 -1.03
C TYR A 292 1.31 -11.16 -0.42
N ILE A 293 2.20 -10.23 -0.12
CA ILE A 293 1.88 -8.85 0.24
C ILE A 293 2.26 -7.94 -0.92
N ILE A 294 1.29 -7.28 -1.54
CA ILE A 294 1.55 -6.20 -2.50
C ILE A 294 2.10 -5.02 -1.73
N ALA A 295 3.25 -4.48 -2.14
CA ALA A 295 3.92 -3.40 -1.42
C ALA A 295 3.12 -2.09 -1.45
N GLY A 296 2.34 -1.85 -2.52
CA GLY A 296 1.48 -0.66 -2.62
C GLY A 296 0.76 -0.54 -3.95
N TYR A 297 -0.43 0.04 -3.90
CA TYR A 297 -1.25 0.28 -5.07
C TYR A 297 -1.06 1.69 -5.62
N PRO A 298 -1.11 1.87 -6.96
CA PRO A 298 -1.51 0.87 -7.96
C PRO A 298 -0.36 0.17 -8.71
N TRP A 299 0.92 0.40 -8.38
CA TRP A 299 2.04 -0.02 -9.24
C TRP A 299 3.13 -0.86 -8.59
N PHE A 300 3.13 -1.03 -7.28
CA PHE A 300 4.11 -1.88 -6.63
C PHE A 300 3.68 -3.34 -6.64
N LYS A 301 4.69 -4.21 -6.69
CA LYS A 301 4.56 -5.67 -6.60
C LYS A 301 5.09 -6.15 -5.24
N PRO A 302 4.96 -7.44 -4.90
CA PRO A 302 5.61 -7.98 -3.71
C PRO A 302 7.12 -7.81 -3.78
N ARG A 303 7.71 -7.10 -2.81
CA ARG A 303 9.15 -6.91 -2.67
C ARG A 303 9.59 -7.44 -1.32
N ALA A 304 10.76 -8.08 -1.26
CA ALA A 304 11.22 -8.77 -0.07
C ALA A 304 11.31 -7.86 1.17
N ARG A 305 11.98 -6.72 1.06
CA ARG A 305 12.09 -5.75 2.16
C ARG A 305 10.72 -5.27 2.64
N ASP A 306 9.88 -4.82 1.70
CA ASP A 306 8.53 -4.31 1.99
C ASP A 306 7.67 -5.39 2.66
N THR A 307 7.76 -6.63 2.19
CA THR A 307 7.06 -7.79 2.76
C THR A 307 7.45 -8.00 4.22
N PHE A 308 8.74 -8.06 4.55
CA PHE A 308 9.19 -8.30 5.93
C PHE A 308 8.89 -7.14 6.88
N ILE A 309 8.96 -5.89 6.40
CA ILE A 309 8.64 -4.71 7.22
C ILE A 309 7.12 -4.61 7.43
N ALA A 310 6.32 -4.91 6.41
CA ALA A 310 4.87 -4.77 6.47
C ALA A 310 4.17 -5.93 7.20
N MET A 311 4.66 -7.15 7.04
CA MET A 311 4.00 -8.38 7.51
C MET A 311 3.57 -8.33 8.99
N PRO A 312 4.39 -7.92 9.97
CA PRO A 312 3.98 -7.92 11.38
C PRO A 312 2.77 -7.03 11.67
N GLY A 313 2.68 -5.85 11.05
CA GLY A 313 1.56 -4.93 11.29
C GLY A 313 0.30 -5.31 10.53
N LEU A 314 0.45 -5.89 9.32
CA LEU A 314 -0.68 -6.32 8.50
C LEU A 314 -1.30 -7.65 8.96
N THR A 315 -0.69 -8.33 9.93
CA THR A 315 -1.14 -9.64 10.42
C THR A 315 -1.12 -9.74 11.94
N LEU A 316 0.05 -9.79 12.57
CA LEU A 316 0.20 -10.00 14.01
C LEU A 316 -0.48 -8.90 14.84
N ALA A 317 -0.36 -7.65 14.43
CA ALA A 317 -0.95 -6.52 15.14
C ALA A 317 -2.49 -6.54 15.13
N ILE A 318 -3.09 -7.22 14.15
CA ILE A 318 -4.54 -7.39 14.02
C ILE A 318 -5.02 -8.79 14.43
N GLY A 319 -4.14 -9.64 15.01
CA GLY A 319 -4.50 -10.95 15.54
C GLY A 319 -4.48 -12.10 14.53
N GLU A 320 -3.97 -11.91 13.32
CA GLU A 320 -3.99 -12.89 12.22
C GLU A 320 -2.67 -13.68 12.11
N THR A 321 -2.37 -14.48 13.11
CA THR A 321 -1.13 -15.27 13.17
C THR A 321 -1.02 -16.31 12.03
N GLU A 322 -2.12 -16.95 11.65
CA GLU A 322 -2.13 -17.93 10.55
C GLU A 322 -1.81 -17.27 9.20
N GLN A 323 -2.30 -16.03 8.98
CA GLN A 323 -2.00 -15.31 7.76
C GLN A 323 -0.52 -14.87 7.72
N PHE A 324 0.06 -14.50 8.87
CA PHE A 324 1.51 -14.30 8.98
C PHE A 324 2.28 -15.54 8.52
N GLU A 325 1.92 -16.71 9.02
CA GLU A 325 2.58 -17.97 8.70
C GLU A 325 2.53 -18.29 7.20
N LYS A 326 1.39 -18.06 6.53
CA LYS A 326 1.26 -18.24 5.07
C LYS A 326 2.20 -17.31 4.28
N TYR A 327 2.26 -16.03 4.64
CA TYR A 327 3.19 -15.08 4.01
C TYR A 327 4.64 -15.45 4.27
N MET A 328 4.97 -15.80 5.51
CA MET A 328 6.34 -16.20 5.88
C MET A 328 6.78 -17.48 5.19
N ASP A 329 5.90 -18.47 5.04
CA ASP A 329 6.19 -19.72 4.32
C ASP A 329 6.49 -19.45 2.83
N THR A 330 5.76 -18.51 2.21
CA THR A 330 6.06 -18.06 0.83
C THR A 330 7.39 -17.32 0.76
N ALA A 331 7.63 -16.39 1.68
CA ALA A 331 8.88 -15.62 1.73
C ALA A 331 10.10 -16.51 2.05
N ALA A 332 9.93 -17.53 2.89
CA ALA A 332 10.98 -18.51 3.20
C ALA A 332 11.46 -19.25 1.94
N ARG A 333 10.56 -19.56 0.99
CA ARG A 333 10.96 -20.17 -0.31
C ARG A 333 11.87 -19.23 -1.11
N ALA A 334 11.52 -17.92 -1.16
CA ALA A 334 12.37 -16.93 -1.83
C ALA A 334 13.78 -16.86 -1.19
N LEU A 335 13.83 -16.82 0.15
CA LEU A 335 15.10 -16.80 0.88
C LEU A 335 15.90 -18.08 0.67
N ASP A 336 15.25 -19.25 0.70
CA ASP A 336 15.88 -20.55 0.48
C ASP A 336 16.46 -20.70 -0.93
N ASP A 337 15.75 -20.20 -1.96
CA ASP A 337 16.26 -20.18 -3.32
C ASP A 337 17.45 -19.25 -3.45
N PHE A 338 17.36 -18.02 -2.90
CA PHE A 338 18.47 -17.07 -2.90
C PHE A 338 19.70 -17.62 -2.19
N MET A 339 19.57 -18.09 -0.95
CA MET A 339 20.69 -18.65 -0.17
C MET A 339 21.25 -19.94 -0.79
N GLY A 340 20.44 -20.67 -1.54
CA GLY A 340 20.84 -21.86 -2.29
C GLY A 340 21.46 -21.55 -3.65
N GLY A 341 21.58 -20.30 -4.07
CA GLY A 341 22.10 -19.89 -5.37
C GLY A 341 21.20 -20.30 -6.53
N ARG A 342 19.90 -20.48 -6.30
CA ARG A 342 18.90 -20.82 -7.31
C ARG A 342 18.11 -19.57 -7.71
N PRO A 343 17.53 -19.53 -8.93
CA PRO A 343 16.53 -18.54 -9.27
C PRO A 343 15.36 -18.57 -8.29
N VAL A 344 14.89 -17.40 -7.86
CA VAL A 344 13.74 -17.29 -6.95
C VAL A 344 12.50 -17.82 -7.67
N SER A 345 11.87 -18.83 -7.09
CA SER A 345 10.74 -19.59 -7.67
C SER A 345 9.37 -18.97 -7.39
N VAL A 346 9.32 -17.90 -6.58
CA VAL A 346 8.09 -17.21 -6.18
C VAL A 346 8.14 -15.74 -6.60
N GLN A 347 6.98 -15.07 -6.67
CA GLN A 347 6.90 -13.68 -7.15
C GLN A 347 7.21 -12.67 -6.02
N ILE A 348 8.40 -12.78 -5.42
CA ILE A 348 8.93 -11.80 -4.47
C ILE A 348 10.22 -11.23 -5.07
N TYR A 349 10.18 -9.94 -5.40
CA TYR A 349 11.27 -9.23 -6.05
C TYR A 349 12.30 -8.70 -5.05
N GLU A 350 13.50 -8.42 -5.52
CA GLU A 350 14.59 -7.79 -4.75
C GLU A 350 15.04 -8.63 -3.51
N THR A 351 14.93 -9.97 -3.59
CA THR A 351 15.32 -10.88 -2.49
C THR A 351 16.82 -10.84 -2.19
N GLU A 352 17.65 -10.51 -3.18
CA GLU A 352 19.11 -10.43 -3.11
C GLU A 352 19.64 -9.16 -2.45
N GLN A 353 18.79 -8.22 -2.06
CA GLN A 353 19.24 -6.99 -1.40
C GLN A 353 19.93 -7.27 -0.05
N PRO A 354 21.01 -6.53 0.30
CA PRO A 354 21.82 -6.84 1.47
C PRO A 354 21.08 -6.86 2.80
N ASP A 355 20.03 -6.07 2.93
CA ASP A 355 19.25 -5.95 4.17
C ASP A 355 18.06 -6.93 4.25
N THR A 356 17.77 -7.67 3.20
CA THR A 356 16.61 -8.58 3.14
C THR A 356 16.64 -9.63 4.24
N LEU A 357 17.80 -10.32 4.42
CA LEU A 357 17.97 -11.32 5.47
C LEU A 357 17.87 -10.71 6.88
N LEU A 358 18.35 -9.49 7.05
CA LEU A 358 18.28 -8.77 8.32
C LEU A 358 16.84 -8.39 8.68
N TRP A 359 16.05 -7.95 7.72
CA TRP A 359 14.62 -7.68 7.88
C TRP A 359 13.82 -8.96 8.13
N ALA A 360 14.18 -10.07 7.48
CA ALA A 360 13.57 -11.38 7.76
C ALA A 360 13.78 -11.80 9.22
N MET A 361 15.00 -11.63 9.75
CA MET A 361 15.31 -11.90 11.17
C MET A 361 14.49 -11.02 12.12
N TRP A 362 14.36 -9.71 11.82
CA TRP A 362 13.50 -8.82 12.58
C TRP A 362 12.02 -9.24 12.53
N CYS A 363 11.53 -9.62 11.35
CA CYS A 363 10.16 -10.08 11.16
C CYS A 363 9.86 -11.34 12.00
N LEU A 364 10.77 -12.32 11.99
CA LEU A 364 10.68 -13.53 12.80
C LEU A 364 10.78 -13.23 14.31
N GLN A 365 11.57 -12.24 14.70
CA GLN A 365 11.59 -11.75 16.08
C GLN A 365 10.25 -11.17 16.50
N GLN A 366 9.58 -10.41 15.61
CA GLN A 366 8.21 -9.93 15.91
C GLN A 366 7.25 -11.11 16.08
N TYR A 367 7.31 -12.13 15.20
CA TYR A 367 6.49 -13.34 15.35
C TYR A 367 6.74 -14.01 16.71
N ALA A 368 7.98 -14.19 17.11
CA ALA A 368 8.33 -14.77 18.41
C ALA A 368 7.74 -14.01 19.61
N LYS A 369 7.52 -12.70 19.50
CA LYS A 369 6.87 -11.90 20.57
C LYS A 369 5.37 -12.21 20.72
N TYR A 370 4.71 -12.64 19.65
CA TYR A 370 3.27 -12.95 19.66
C TYR A 370 2.99 -14.39 20.03
N VAL A 371 3.80 -15.33 19.52
CA VAL A 371 3.54 -16.78 19.70
C VAL A 371 4.45 -17.45 20.72
N GLY A 372 5.46 -16.74 21.22
CA GLY A 372 6.52 -17.30 22.07
C GLY A 372 7.73 -17.81 21.27
N ARG A 373 8.92 -17.76 21.91
CA ARG A 373 10.19 -18.16 21.26
C ARG A 373 10.22 -19.66 20.92
N GLU A 374 9.61 -20.50 21.75
CA GLU A 374 9.55 -21.94 21.52
C GLU A 374 8.83 -22.28 20.21
N ARG A 375 7.60 -21.79 20.02
CA ARG A 375 6.85 -22.00 18.76
C ARG A 375 7.57 -21.39 17.55
N CYS A 376 8.18 -20.22 17.69
CA CYS A 376 8.98 -19.64 16.62
C CYS A 376 10.15 -20.53 16.24
N ARG A 377 10.85 -21.10 17.22
CA ARG A 377 11.98 -22.02 17.00
C ARG A 377 11.52 -23.32 16.35
N GLU A 378 10.41 -23.92 16.82
CA GLU A 378 9.85 -25.13 16.23
C GLU A 378 9.52 -24.95 14.75
N ARG A 379 8.91 -23.83 14.39
CA ARG A 379 8.44 -23.59 13.03
C ARG A 379 9.53 -23.04 12.10
N TYR A 380 10.32 -22.07 12.55
CA TYR A 380 11.26 -21.32 11.72
C TYR A 380 12.72 -21.42 12.19
N GLY A 381 13.02 -22.23 13.19
CA GLY A 381 14.40 -22.36 13.73
C GLY A 381 15.41 -22.77 12.66
N THR A 382 15.05 -23.70 11.77
CA THR A 382 15.93 -24.12 10.65
C THR A 382 16.20 -22.98 9.68
N LEU A 383 15.18 -22.16 9.35
CA LEU A 383 15.35 -20.98 8.49
C LEU A 383 16.26 -19.95 9.16
N ILE A 384 16.03 -19.68 10.45
CA ILE A 384 16.86 -18.74 11.26
C ILE A 384 18.32 -19.20 11.29
N ASP A 385 18.58 -20.48 11.57
CA ASP A 385 19.93 -21.07 11.56
C ASP A 385 20.61 -20.87 10.18
N ARG A 386 19.87 -21.12 9.09
CA ARG A 386 20.40 -20.95 7.72
C ARG A 386 20.70 -19.49 7.39
N ILE A 387 19.84 -18.56 7.76
CA ILE A 387 20.07 -17.12 7.55
C ILE A 387 21.33 -16.69 8.29
N MET A 388 21.44 -17.02 9.59
CA MET A 388 22.58 -16.59 10.39
C MET A 388 23.89 -17.25 9.92
N SER A 389 23.87 -18.55 9.59
CA SER A 389 25.04 -19.23 9.02
C SER A 389 25.46 -18.62 7.69
N PHE A 390 24.50 -18.31 6.79
CA PHE A 390 24.79 -17.70 5.51
C PHE A 390 25.49 -16.34 5.64
N ILE A 391 25.08 -15.53 6.63
CA ILE A 391 25.74 -14.24 6.92
C ILE A 391 27.10 -14.46 7.57
N PHE A 392 27.23 -15.32 8.60
CA PHE A 392 28.48 -15.56 9.31
C PHE A 392 29.56 -16.18 8.42
N GLU A 393 29.20 -17.03 7.47
CA GLU A 393 30.09 -17.65 6.50
C GLU A 393 30.50 -16.72 5.36
N GLY A 394 29.99 -15.48 5.34
CA GLY A 394 30.27 -14.48 4.31
C GLY A 394 29.76 -14.86 2.91
N ARG A 395 28.71 -15.67 2.82
CA ARG A 395 28.17 -16.16 1.54
C ARG A 395 27.28 -15.14 0.82
N HIS A 396 26.84 -14.08 1.51
CA HIS A 396 26.04 -13.06 0.87
C HIS A 396 26.90 -12.24 -0.13
N PRO A 397 26.46 -12.02 -1.38
CA PRO A 397 27.29 -11.38 -2.42
C PRO A 397 27.60 -9.90 -2.13
N ASN A 398 26.86 -9.25 -1.23
CA ASN A 398 27.06 -7.84 -0.88
C ASN A 398 26.71 -7.50 0.57
N LEU A 399 26.93 -8.41 1.50
CA LEU A 399 26.89 -8.14 2.94
C LEU A 399 28.04 -8.88 3.59
N PHE A 400 29.05 -8.16 4.07
CA PHE A 400 30.32 -8.73 4.54
C PHE A 400 30.48 -8.43 6.02
N VAL A 401 30.76 -9.46 6.83
CA VAL A 401 31.11 -9.30 8.24
C VAL A 401 32.60 -9.04 8.33
N HIS A 402 33.00 -7.91 8.89
CA HIS A 402 34.40 -7.54 9.08
C HIS A 402 34.91 -7.97 10.45
N THR A 403 36.26 -7.95 10.63
CA THR A 403 36.95 -8.39 11.86
C THR A 403 36.59 -7.58 13.11
N ASN A 404 36.08 -6.34 12.94
CA ASN A 404 35.55 -5.52 14.02
C ASN A 404 34.10 -5.89 14.40
N GLY A 405 33.53 -6.90 13.75
CA GLY A 405 32.18 -7.41 13.98
C GLY A 405 31.10 -6.66 13.23
N LEU A 406 31.39 -5.52 12.58
CA LEU A 406 30.41 -4.74 11.80
C LEU A 406 30.17 -5.35 10.43
N VAL A 407 28.98 -5.08 9.86
CA VAL A 407 28.65 -5.46 8.48
C VAL A 407 28.84 -4.31 7.51
N TYR A 408 29.42 -4.65 6.37
CA TYR A 408 29.75 -3.75 5.26
C TYR A 408 28.97 -4.12 4.01
N ALA A 409 28.47 -3.13 3.27
CA ALA A 409 27.85 -3.32 1.96
C ALA A 409 28.37 -2.29 0.94
N ASN A 410 28.57 -2.72 -0.31
CA ASN A 410 28.98 -1.83 -1.39
C ASN A 410 27.76 -1.24 -2.11
N GLY A 411 27.54 0.06 -1.94
CA GLY A 411 26.43 0.81 -2.50
C GLY A 411 26.85 2.06 -3.30
N ARG A 412 28.13 2.14 -3.75
CA ARG A 412 28.63 3.31 -4.50
C ARG A 412 27.95 3.44 -5.87
N ASP A 413 27.82 2.33 -6.59
CA ASP A 413 27.33 2.30 -7.96
C ASP A 413 25.93 1.68 -8.10
N ARG A 414 25.37 1.17 -7.02
CA ARG A 414 24.02 0.58 -6.98
C ARG A 414 23.31 0.91 -5.68
N ALA A 415 21.99 1.08 -5.75
CA ALA A 415 21.17 1.24 -4.56
C ALA A 415 21.09 -0.10 -3.79
N VAL A 416 21.40 -0.07 -2.48
CA VAL A 416 21.46 -1.26 -1.61
C VAL A 416 20.56 -1.14 -0.39
N THR A 417 19.93 0.00 -0.17
CA THR A 417 19.07 0.28 0.99
C THR A 417 17.66 0.64 0.54
N TRP A 418 16.76 0.92 1.47
CA TRP A 418 15.43 1.44 1.17
C TRP A 418 15.48 2.80 0.46
N MET A 419 16.59 3.57 0.59
CA MET A 419 16.83 4.79 -0.17
C MET A 419 17.36 4.45 -1.56
N ASN A 420 16.49 3.91 -2.41
CA ASN A 420 16.85 3.22 -3.66
C ASN A 420 16.55 3.99 -4.95
N SER A 421 16.18 5.27 -4.88
CA SER A 421 15.99 6.07 -6.09
C SER A 421 17.29 6.24 -6.88
N THR A 422 17.17 6.19 -8.20
CA THR A 422 18.31 6.29 -9.12
C THR A 422 18.09 7.37 -10.17
N ALA A 423 19.17 8.01 -10.59
CA ALA A 423 19.20 8.86 -11.77
C ALA A 423 20.29 8.37 -12.71
N TRP A 424 19.92 8.16 -13.99
CA TRP A 424 20.86 7.66 -15.02
C TRP A 424 21.54 6.33 -14.62
N GLY A 425 20.80 5.45 -13.93
CA GLY A 425 21.29 4.16 -13.44
C GLY A 425 22.22 4.23 -12.21
N ARG A 426 22.41 5.40 -11.60
CA ARG A 426 23.21 5.59 -10.39
C ARG A 426 22.34 5.98 -9.19
N PRO A 427 22.67 5.53 -7.97
CA PRO A 427 21.96 5.95 -6.77
C PRO A 427 22.03 7.47 -6.59
N ILE A 428 20.88 8.09 -6.27
CA ILE A 428 20.82 9.50 -5.87
C ILE A 428 21.37 9.67 -4.46
N VAL A 429 21.16 8.66 -3.61
CA VAL A 429 21.71 8.58 -2.26
C VAL A 429 22.64 7.37 -2.20
N PRO A 430 23.91 7.50 -2.68
CA PRO A 430 24.86 6.40 -2.63
C PRO A 430 25.28 6.16 -1.19
N ARG A 431 24.92 4.99 -0.63
CA ARG A 431 25.24 4.59 0.73
C ARG A 431 26.09 3.33 0.67
N SER A 432 27.33 3.43 1.08
CA SER A 432 28.34 2.39 0.97
C SER A 432 29.16 2.30 2.26
N GLY A 433 29.66 1.14 2.57
CA GLY A 433 30.48 0.94 3.76
C GLY A 433 29.70 0.33 4.91
N TYR A 434 30.01 0.76 6.11
CA TYR A 434 29.22 0.46 7.30
C TYR A 434 27.98 1.34 7.30
N ILE A 435 26.81 0.75 7.01
CA ILE A 435 25.52 1.43 6.94
C ILE A 435 24.83 1.28 8.29
N VAL A 436 24.34 2.38 8.87
CA VAL A 436 23.90 2.42 10.28
C VAL A 436 22.76 1.46 10.57
N GLU A 437 21.70 1.44 9.74
CA GLU A 437 20.56 0.53 9.95
C GLU A 437 20.90 -0.94 9.70
N PHE A 438 21.80 -1.24 8.77
CA PHE A 438 22.24 -2.62 8.56
C PHE A 438 22.95 -3.17 9.81
N ASN A 439 23.82 -2.36 10.40
CA ASN A 439 24.52 -2.71 11.62
C ASN A 439 23.57 -2.80 12.83
N ALA A 440 22.58 -1.92 12.93
CA ALA A 440 21.54 -2.00 13.96
C ALA A 440 20.72 -3.29 13.84
N LEU A 441 20.24 -3.61 12.63
CA LEU A 441 19.49 -4.84 12.35
C LEU A 441 20.32 -6.09 12.60
N TYR A 442 21.58 -6.10 12.19
CA TYR A 442 22.49 -7.24 12.39
C TYR A 442 22.76 -7.49 13.88
N TYR A 443 23.03 -6.45 14.66
CA TYR A 443 23.17 -6.58 16.10
C TYR A 443 21.90 -7.17 16.75
N ASN A 444 20.75 -6.63 16.39
CA ASN A 444 19.46 -7.14 16.86
C ASN A 444 19.24 -8.60 16.46
N ALA A 445 19.59 -8.99 15.23
CA ALA A 445 19.51 -10.38 14.76
C ALA A 445 20.42 -11.33 15.56
N LYS A 446 21.67 -10.92 15.85
CA LYS A 446 22.61 -11.69 16.69
C LYS A 446 22.06 -11.91 18.09
N LYS A 447 21.53 -10.86 18.74
CA LYS A 447 20.96 -10.96 20.10
C LYS A 447 19.69 -11.81 20.13
N PHE A 448 18.82 -11.70 19.13
CA PHE A 448 17.66 -12.58 19.01
C PHE A 448 18.07 -14.04 18.79
N TYR A 449 19.02 -14.29 17.91
CA TYR A 449 19.54 -15.63 17.66
C TYR A 449 20.19 -16.23 18.91
N GLN A 450 20.97 -15.44 19.67
CA GLN A 450 21.54 -15.84 20.95
C GLN A 450 20.47 -16.32 21.93
N GLN A 451 19.34 -15.60 22.06
CA GLN A 451 18.24 -16.01 22.93
C GLN A 451 17.67 -17.39 22.51
N LEU A 452 17.50 -17.62 21.20
CA LEU A 452 17.00 -18.91 20.70
C LEU A 452 17.99 -20.06 20.96
N LEU A 453 19.31 -19.81 20.91
CA LEU A 453 20.33 -20.81 21.20
C LEU A 453 20.38 -21.17 22.68
N VAL A 454 20.21 -20.20 23.58
CA VAL A 454 20.13 -20.45 25.04
C VAL A 454 18.91 -21.32 25.36
N ASP A 455 17.76 -21.02 24.73
CA ASP A 455 16.54 -21.79 24.95
C ASP A 455 16.61 -23.23 24.38
N ASP A 456 17.49 -23.52 23.42
CA ASP A 456 17.60 -24.82 22.74
C ASP A 456 18.47 -25.84 23.50
N GLY A 457 19.39 -25.37 24.34
CA GLY A 457 20.30 -26.24 25.12
C GLY A 457 21.23 -27.14 24.32
N ARG A 458 21.30 -27.03 22.98
CA ARG A 458 22.14 -27.80 22.09
C ARG A 458 23.58 -27.27 22.10
N THR A 459 24.54 -28.11 22.40
CA THR A 459 25.97 -27.75 22.53
C THR A 459 26.81 -28.00 21.27
N GLU A 460 26.28 -28.73 20.29
CA GLU A 460 27.05 -29.12 19.08
C GLU A 460 26.75 -28.17 17.90
N ARG A 461 27.11 -26.89 18.02
CA ARG A 461 27.00 -25.91 16.93
C ARG A 461 28.32 -25.16 16.74
N LEU A 462 28.61 -24.79 15.49
CA LEU A 462 29.71 -23.87 15.12
C LEU A 462 29.62 -22.50 15.82
N ILE A 463 28.37 -22.10 16.17
CA ILE A 463 28.06 -20.83 16.82
C ILE A 463 27.37 -21.14 18.14
N THR A 464 28.04 -20.81 19.25
CA THR A 464 27.48 -20.97 20.60
C THR A 464 26.97 -19.64 21.15
N ALA A 465 26.09 -19.70 22.16
CA ALA A 465 25.57 -18.53 22.83
C ALA A 465 26.66 -17.67 23.49
N GLU A 466 27.68 -18.29 24.06
CA GLU A 466 28.85 -17.64 24.71
C GLU A 466 29.71 -16.91 23.67
N ARG A 467 29.96 -17.53 22.52
CA ARG A 467 30.68 -16.90 21.42
C ARG A 467 29.95 -15.67 20.92
N LEU A 468 28.63 -15.77 20.70
CA LEU A 468 27.79 -14.63 20.30
C LEU A 468 27.79 -13.50 21.33
N GLU A 469 27.81 -13.82 22.62
CA GLU A 469 27.90 -12.80 23.67
C GLU A 469 29.21 -12.03 23.61
N ALA A 470 30.35 -12.72 23.40
CA ALA A 470 31.66 -12.08 23.23
C ALA A 470 31.69 -11.19 21.97
N GLU A 471 31.18 -11.70 20.85
CA GLU A 471 31.08 -10.95 19.60
C GLU A 471 30.13 -9.74 19.71
N CYS A 472 29.02 -9.83 20.45
CA CYS A 472 28.13 -8.72 20.70
C CYS A 472 28.80 -7.61 21.52
N ARG A 473 29.60 -7.93 22.53
CA ARG A 473 30.37 -6.92 23.29
C ARG A 473 31.35 -6.17 22.40
N GLN A 474 32.14 -6.91 21.59
CA GLN A 474 33.03 -6.30 20.60
C GLN A 474 32.26 -5.41 19.61
N PHE A 475 31.10 -5.88 19.13
CA PHE A 475 30.24 -5.14 18.23
C PHE A 475 29.78 -3.80 18.82
N GLU A 476 29.33 -3.79 20.08
CA GLU A 476 28.87 -2.57 20.76
C GLU A 476 29.97 -1.50 20.83
N GLU A 477 31.20 -1.91 21.13
CA GLU A 477 32.38 -1.00 21.15
C GLU A 477 32.65 -0.46 19.74
N SER A 478 32.72 -1.35 18.76
CA SER A 478 32.92 -1.00 17.34
C SER A 478 31.84 -0.10 16.78
N PHE A 479 30.57 -0.40 17.10
CA PHE A 479 29.43 0.40 16.65
C PHE A 479 29.49 1.84 17.19
N ARG A 480 29.70 1.99 18.49
CA ARG A 480 29.83 3.32 19.10
C ARG A 480 31.03 4.11 18.56
N ALA A 481 32.16 3.45 18.43
CA ALA A 481 33.39 4.08 17.89
C ALA A 481 33.23 4.51 16.42
N THR A 482 32.43 3.77 15.64
CA THR A 482 32.23 4.04 14.20
C THR A 482 31.12 5.08 13.94
N PHE A 483 30.00 4.98 14.66
CA PHE A 483 28.81 5.74 14.29
C PHE A 483 28.52 6.95 15.18
N VAL A 484 28.85 6.91 16.47
CA VAL A 484 28.54 8.02 17.38
C VAL A 484 29.49 9.20 17.13
N ASN A 485 28.94 10.31 16.63
CA ASN A 485 29.72 11.51 16.38
C ASN A 485 29.78 12.43 17.60
N HIS A 486 30.64 13.45 17.56
CA HIS A 486 30.83 14.39 18.68
C HIS A 486 29.59 15.27 18.98
N CYS A 487 28.60 15.32 18.08
CA CYS A 487 27.31 15.97 18.32
C CYS A 487 26.29 15.08 19.02
N GLY A 488 26.62 13.79 19.27
CA GLY A 488 25.79 12.82 19.98
C GLY A 488 24.73 12.13 19.13
N TYR A 489 24.76 12.25 17.80
CA TYR A 489 23.91 11.47 16.89
C TYR A 489 24.78 10.52 16.04
N LEU A 490 24.16 9.72 15.16
CA LEU A 490 24.89 8.71 14.40
C LEU A 490 25.17 9.18 12.96
N PHE A 491 26.37 8.89 12.46
CA PHE A 491 26.63 8.95 11.02
C PHE A 491 25.69 8.02 10.28
N ASP A 492 25.22 8.44 9.11
CA ASP A 492 24.31 7.63 8.30
C ASP A 492 25.02 6.40 7.70
N TYR A 493 26.25 6.59 7.25
CA TYR A 493 27.19 5.51 6.88
C TYR A 493 28.63 5.97 7.04
N VAL A 494 29.55 4.99 7.11
CA VAL A 494 31.00 5.23 7.16
C VAL A 494 31.69 4.31 6.16
N ASP A 495 32.44 4.90 5.21
CA ASP A 495 33.18 4.18 4.18
C ASP A 495 34.65 4.65 4.15
N GLY A 496 35.54 3.83 4.74
CA GLY A 496 36.94 4.21 4.95
C GLY A 496 37.07 5.43 5.86
N GLY A 497 37.73 6.49 5.36
CA GLY A 497 37.87 7.75 6.08
C GLY A 497 36.69 8.73 5.94
N ASN A 498 35.66 8.36 5.17
CA ASN A 498 34.51 9.22 4.90
C ASN A 498 33.32 8.81 5.78
N ALA A 499 32.79 9.75 6.55
CA ALA A 499 31.59 9.58 7.35
C ALA A 499 30.49 10.54 6.84
N ASP A 500 29.29 10.04 6.65
CA ASP A 500 28.15 10.90 6.26
C ASP A 500 27.50 11.52 7.50
N TRP A 501 27.61 12.85 7.60
CA TRP A 501 27.06 13.68 8.67
C TRP A 501 25.59 14.04 8.49
N SER A 502 24.96 13.61 7.39
CA SER A 502 23.56 13.93 7.11
C SER A 502 22.68 13.37 8.22
N VAL A 503 21.80 14.21 8.77
CA VAL A 503 20.78 13.74 9.72
C VAL A 503 19.69 13.08 8.91
N ARG A 504 19.67 11.75 8.95
CA ARG A 504 18.71 10.87 8.29
C ARG A 504 17.99 9.97 9.30
N PRO A 505 16.80 9.45 8.96
CA PRO A 505 16.00 8.65 9.89
C PRO A 505 16.55 7.25 10.16
N ASN A 506 17.52 6.78 9.40
CA ASN A 506 18.07 5.41 9.48
C ASN A 506 18.61 5.09 10.87
N GLN A 507 19.17 6.09 11.57
CA GLN A 507 19.62 5.98 12.95
C GLN A 507 18.50 5.63 13.97
N LEU A 508 17.22 5.84 13.61
CA LEU A 508 16.08 5.44 14.45
C LEU A 508 16.06 3.92 14.69
N LEU A 509 16.50 3.12 13.72
CA LEU A 509 16.56 1.67 13.90
C LEU A 509 17.52 1.25 15.00
N ALA A 510 18.64 1.96 15.18
CA ALA A 510 19.57 1.68 16.27
C ALA A 510 18.97 1.88 17.67
N ILE A 511 17.88 2.64 17.79
CA ILE A 511 17.24 2.95 19.08
C ILE A 511 15.82 2.39 19.23
N ALA A 512 15.20 1.95 18.12
CA ALA A 512 13.84 1.39 18.09
C ALA A 512 13.82 -0.14 18.23
N LEU A 513 14.84 -0.83 17.77
CA LEU A 513 14.90 -2.29 17.83
C LEU A 513 14.99 -2.81 19.26
N ASP A 514 14.65 -4.08 19.50
CA ASP A 514 14.63 -4.68 20.85
C ASP A 514 16.00 -4.66 21.51
N PHE A 515 17.02 -4.88 20.72
CA PHE A 515 18.42 -4.82 21.16
C PHE A 515 19.12 -3.65 20.47
N SER A 516 19.71 -2.79 21.27
CA SER A 516 20.41 -1.60 20.80
C SER A 516 21.87 -1.66 21.28
N PRO A 517 22.86 -1.37 20.42
CA PRO A 517 24.27 -1.28 20.83
C PRO A 517 24.60 0.02 21.56
N LEU A 518 23.61 0.89 21.82
CA LEU A 518 23.75 2.22 22.40
C LEU A 518 23.30 2.26 23.86
N THR A 519 23.94 3.10 24.65
CA THR A 519 23.48 3.44 26.01
C THR A 519 22.19 4.24 25.98
N LEU A 520 21.45 4.30 27.10
CA LEU A 520 20.23 5.09 27.19
C LEU A 520 20.44 6.59 26.90
N ARG A 521 21.62 7.14 27.32
CA ARG A 521 21.99 8.53 27.02
C ARG A 521 22.16 8.78 25.54
N GLU A 522 22.87 7.88 24.85
CA GLU A 522 23.06 7.96 23.39
C GLU A 522 21.74 7.79 22.64
N ARG A 523 20.89 6.82 23.05
CA ARG A 523 19.55 6.65 22.45
C ARG A 523 18.69 7.92 22.57
N LYS A 524 18.73 8.57 23.75
CA LYS A 524 18.01 9.83 23.96
C LYS A 524 18.54 10.93 23.03
N ALA A 525 19.85 11.08 22.89
CA ALA A 525 20.45 12.08 21.99
C ALA A 525 20.05 11.87 20.52
N VAL A 526 20.06 10.60 20.06
CA VAL A 526 19.59 10.22 18.72
C VAL A 526 18.10 10.52 18.54
N LEU A 527 17.27 10.20 19.52
CA LEU A 527 15.85 10.50 19.47
C LEU A 527 15.57 12.00 19.42
N ASP A 528 16.29 12.78 20.23
CA ASP A 528 16.14 14.24 20.31
C ASP A 528 16.47 14.92 18.97
N ILE A 529 17.53 14.51 18.26
CA ILE A 529 17.88 15.08 16.95
C ILE A 529 16.85 14.67 15.89
N CYS A 530 16.41 13.40 15.86
CA CYS A 530 15.38 12.95 14.95
C CYS A 530 14.05 13.67 15.16
N THR A 531 13.66 13.89 16.42
CA THR A 531 12.44 14.64 16.76
C THR A 531 12.52 16.07 16.28
N ARG A 532 13.65 16.74 16.52
CA ARG A 532 13.83 18.16 16.19
C ARG A 532 13.91 18.42 14.69
N GLU A 533 14.54 17.53 13.92
CA GLU A 533 14.88 17.81 12.53
C GLU A 533 14.07 16.99 11.52
N LEU A 534 13.64 15.80 11.89
CA LEU A 534 13.02 14.88 10.93
C LEU A 534 11.52 14.69 11.10
N LYS A 535 10.99 14.85 12.32
CA LYS A 535 9.57 14.62 12.57
C LYS A 535 8.70 15.65 11.88
N THR A 536 7.64 15.16 11.21
CA THR A 536 6.54 15.97 10.65
C THR A 536 5.19 15.46 11.19
N PRO A 537 4.08 16.16 10.97
CA PRO A 537 2.75 15.65 11.31
C PRO A 537 2.37 14.35 10.56
N LYS A 538 2.99 14.09 9.39
CA LYS A 538 2.61 13.01 8.46
C LYS A 538 3.71 11.95 8.26
N GLY A 539 4.72 11.91 9.11
CA GLY A 539 5.81 10.93 9.02
C GLY A 539 7.17 11.51 9.37
N ILE A 540 8.21 10.76 9.06
CA ILE A 540 9.61 11.11 9.36
C ILE A 540 10.33 11.47 8.07
N ARG A 541 10.94 12.67 8.02
CA ARG A 541 11.71 13.12 6.85
C ARG A 541 12.89 12.20 6.56
N SER A 542 13.14 11.95 5.30
CA SER A 542 14.27 11.17 4.81
C SER A 542 15.62 11.91 4.91
N LEU A 543 15.57 13.23 5.06
CA LEU A 543 16.74 14.10 5.23
C LEU A 543 16.35 15.35 6.02
N SER A 544 17.26 15.83 6.88
CA SER A 544 17.06 17.08 7.62
C SER A 544 16.99 18.29 6.68
N PRO A 545 16.11 19.28 6.97
CA PRO A 545 16.08 20.56 6.26
C PRO A 545 17.38 21.36 6.28
N LYS A 546 18.30 21.05 7.20
CA LYS A 546 19.60 21.69 7.34
C LYS A 546 20.70 21.05 6.49
N SER A 547 20.41 19.87 5.90
CA SER A 547 21.37 19.13 5.09
C SER A 547 21.39 19.63 3.65
N GLN A 548 22.56 19.61 3.05
CA GLN A 548 22.71 19.90 1.62
C GLN A 548 21.88 18.91 0.79
N GLY A 549 21.24 19.40 -0.27
CA GLY A 549 20.40 18.57 -1.15
C GLY A 549 18.99 18.33 -0.63
N TYR A 550 18.57 19.00 0.45
CA TYR A 550 17.20 18.90 0.94
C TYR A 550 16.17 19.33 -0.12
N THR A 551 15.31 18.39 -0.50
CA THR A 551 14.29 18.53 -1.55
C THR A 551 12.97 17.97 -1.03
N PRO A 552 12.14 18.79 -0.36
CA PRO A 552 10.98 18.31 0.40
C PRO A 552 9.74 17.99 -0.43
N TYR A 553 9.65 18.42 -1.69
CA TYR A 553 8.45 18.28 -2.50
C TYR A 553 8.62 17.20 -3.58
N TYR A 554 7.77 16.17 -3.53
CA TYR A 554 7.73 15.07 -4.50
C TYR A 554 6.76 15.40 -5.64
N ALA A 555 7.22 16.23 -6.59
CA ALA A 555 6.40 16.74 -7.69
C ALA A 555 7.25 16.94 -8.96
N GLY A 556 6.59 17.20 -10.08
CA GLY A 556 7.24 17.46 -11.35
C GLY A 556 7.53 16.20 -12.16
N ARG A 557 8.50 16.27 -13.07
CA ARG A 557 8.90 15.17 -13.95
C ARG A 557 9.55 14.03 -13.17
N GLN A 558 9.72 12.88 -13.81
CA GLN A 558 10.29 11.69 -13.18
C GLN A 558 11.64 11.98 -12.49
N GLU A 559 12.53 12.68 -13.17
CA GLU A 559 13.84 13.03 -12.62
C GLU A 559 13.74 13.90 -11.35
N ASP A 560 12.83 14.88 -11.34
CA ASP A 560 12.61 15.75 -10.17
C ASP A 560 12.09 14.94 -8.97
N ARG A 561 11.15 14.03 -9.23
CA ARG A 561 10.60 13.14 -8.21
C ARG A 561 11.65 12.17 -7.69
N ASP A 562 12.43 11.54 -8.56
CA ASP A 562 13.50 10.61 -8.15
C ASP A 562 14.53 11.31 -7.26
N ARG A 563 14.89 12.57 -7.58
CA ARG A 563 15.77 13.38 -6.74
C ARG A 563 15.18 13.72 -5.37
N ALA A 564 13.86 13.96 -5.29
CA ALA A 564 13.18 14.29 -4.04
C ALA A 564 12.92 13.07 -3.16
N TYR A 565 12.79 11.88 -3.74
CA TYR A 565 12.21 10.68 -3.13
C TYR A 565 12.79 10.32 -1.77
N HIS A 566 14.12 10.45 -1.57
CA HIS A 566 14.79 10.21 -0.31
C HIS A 566 15.63 11.39 0.18
N GLN A 567 15.29 12.61 -0.26
CA GLN A 567 16.05 13.83 0.04
C GLN A 567 15.23 14.90 0.77
N GLY A 568 14.28 14.45 1.61
CA GLY A 568 13.52 15.39 2.44
C GLY A 568 12.02 15.08 2.55
N THR A 569 11.48 14.21 1.71
CA THR A 569 10.12 13.69 1.83
C THR A 569 9.90 12.96 3.14
N ALA A 570 8.67 12.96 3.65
CA ALA A 570 8.30 12.32 4.91
C ALA A 570 7.68 10.94 4.67
N TRP A 571 8.12 9.96 5.46
CA TRP A 571 7.77 8.54 5.32
C TRP A 571 7.04 8.02 6.56
N PRO A 572 5.74 7.65 6.44
CA PRO A 572 4.96 7.15 7.57
C PRO A 572 5.45 5.82 8.15
N TRP A 573 6.05 4.92 7.37
CA TRP A 573 6.52 3.64 7.89
C TRP A 573 7.58 3.76 8.99
N LEU A 574 8.37 4.83 8.95
CA LEU A 574 9.35 5.16 9.99
C LEU A 574 8.69 5.67 11.28
N THR A 575 7.44 6.10 11.22
CA THR A 575 6.73 6.59 12.41
C THR A 575 6.59 5.51 13.47
N GLY A 576 6.28 4.27 13.09
CA GLY A 576 6.21 3.17 14.07
C GLY A 576 7.53 2.97 14.81
N PHE A 577 8.65 2.96 14.09
CA PHE A 577 9.98 2.87 14.72
C PHE A 577 10.29 4.10 15.59
N TYR A 578 9.91 5.29 15.15
CA TYR A 578 10.04 6.49 15.96
C TYR A 578 9.24 6.40 17.28
N LEU A 579 8.00 5.92 17.22
CA LEU A 579 7.14 5.74 18.39
C LEU A 579 7.67 4.64 19.32
N GLU A 580 8.17 3.54 18.77
CA GLU A 580 8.87 2.49 19.53
C GLU A 580 10.11 3.04 20.26
N ALA A 581 10.94 3.80 19.56
CA ALA A 581 12.10 4.46 20.14
C ALA A 581 11.70 5.41 21.29
N TYR A 582 10.62 6.16 21.07
CA TYR A 582 10.10 7.09 22.08
C TYR A 582 9.64 6.36 23.36
N LEU A 583 8.90 5.25 23.22
CA LEU A 583 8.48 4.42 24.37
C LEU A 583 9.69 3.80 25.09
N ARG A 584 10.70 3.35 24.36
CA ARG A 584 11.93 2.77 24.98
C ARG A 584 12.72 3.79 25.79
N VAL A 585 12.72 5.06 25.37
CA VAL A 585 13.41 6.16 26.08
C VAL A 585 12.59 6.71 27.23
N TYR A 586 11.30 6.98 27.01
CA TYR A 586 10.44 7.72 27.95
C TYR A 586 9.45 6.83 28.70
N ARG A 587 9.32 5.54 28.32
CA ARG A 587 8.40 4.57 28.93
C ARG A 587 6.97 5.14 29.00
N MET A 588 6.29 4.98 30.14
CA MET A 588 4.89 5.43 30.35
C MET A 588 4.70 6.93 30.11
N SER A 589 5.69 7.77 30.44
CA SER A 589 5.59 9.21 30.17
C SER A 589 5.48 9.56 28.67
N GLY A 590 5.76 8.60 27.79
CA GLY A 590 5.64 8.76 26.34
C GLY A 590 4.27 8.44 25.76
N VAL A 591 3.40 7.72 26.45
CA VAL A 591 2.13 7.18 25.93
C VAL A 591 1.22 8.27 25.36
N ASN A 592 0.91 9.30 26.14
CA ASN A 592 0.07 10.42 25.69
C ASN A 592 0.63 11.15 24.46
N TYR A 593 1.96 11.23 24.35
CA TYR A 593 2.59 11.84 23.19
C TYR A 593 2.34 11.00 21.93
N ILE A 594 2.46 9.69 22.05
CA ILE A 594 2.27 8.75 20.91
C ILE A 594 0.83 8.76 20.46
N GLU A 595 -0.14 8.75 21.37
CA GLU A 595 -1.56 8.86 21.02
C GLU A 595 -1.86 10.08 20.15
N ARG A 596 -1.32 11.24 20.53
CA ARG A 596 -1.48 12.46 19.74
C ARG A 596 -0.83 12.38 18.36
N GLN A 597 0.26 11.62 18.22
CA GLN A 597 0.87 11.40 16.91
C GLN A 597 -0.01 10.53 16.02
N LEU A 598 -0.65 9.50 16.57
CA LEU A 598 -1.55 8.61 15.81
C LEU A 598 -2.83 9.33 15.37
N ILE A 599 -3.41 10.19 16.22
CA ILE A 599 -4.57 11.02 15.85
C ILE A 599 -4.28 11.86 14.60
N GLY A 600 -3.04 12.34 14.41
CA GLY A 600 -2.63 13.06 13.21
C GLY A 600 -2.77 12.27 11.91
N PHE A 601 -2.79 10.93 11.97
CA PHE A 601 -3.05 10.06 10.83
C PHE A 601 -4.54 9.73 10.62
N GLU A 602 -5.38 9.91 11.63
CA GLU A 602 -6.83 9.71 11.50
C GLU A 602 -7.42 10.65 10.43
N GLU A 603 -7.00 11.92 10.44
CA GLU A 603 -7.44 12.89 9.45
C GLU A 603 -7.04 12.50 8.02
N GLU A 604 -5.92 11.79 7.85
CA GLU A 604 -5.42 11.38 6.53
C GLU A 604 -6.37 10.40 5.85
N LEU A 605 -7.12 9.59 6.61
CA LEU A 605 -8.09 8.65 6.05
C LEU A 605 -9.27 9.33 5.32
N PHE A 606 -9.40 10.65 5.43
CA PHE A 606 -10.42 11.45 4.74
C PHE A 606 -9.87 12.20 3.52
N TYR A 607 -8.57 12.06 3.23
CA TYR A 607 -7.89 12.73 2.11
C TYR A 607 -7.17 11.72 1.21
N HIS A 608 -6.76 12.15 0.04
CA HIS A 608 -6.07 11.35 -0.96
C HIS A 608 -6.83 10.06 -1.27
N CYS A 609 -6.27 8.90 -1.01
CA CYS A 609 -7.01 7.64 -1.04
C CYS A 609 -7.66 7.41 0.32
N ILE A 610 -8.99 7.59 0.37
CA ILE A 610 -9.74 7.49 1.63
C ILE A 610 -9.65 6.10 2.25
N GLY A 611 -9.55 6.04 3.57
CA GLY A 611 -9.49 4.80 4.32
C GLY A 611 -8.14 4.08 4.30
N THR A 612 -7.08 4.70 3.75
CA THR A 612 -5.71 4.14 3.73
C THR A 612 -4.65 5.24 3.84
N ILE A 613 -3.37 4.87 3.80
CA ILE A 613 -2.24 5.80 3.94
C ILE A 613 -1.37 5.73 2.69
N PRO A 614 -1.12 6.86 1.99
CA PRO A 614 -0.27 6.92 0.81
C PRO A 614 1.20 6.63 1.14
N GLU A 615 2.01 6.43 0.11
CA GLU A 615 3.40 6.00 0.20
C GLU A 615 4.29 6.98 0.97
N LEU A 616 4.19 8.26 0.67
CA LEU A 616 5.00 9.31 1.29
C LEU A 616 4.26 10.65 1.28
N PHE A 617 4.80 11.60 2.00
CA PHE A 617 4.31 12.97 2.04
C PHE A 617 5.41 13.96 1.67
N ASP A 618 5.02 15.12 1.17
CA ASP A 618 5.94 16.24 1.07
C ASP A 618 6.53 16.54 2.46
N GLY A 619 7.81 16.85 2.53
CA GLY A 619 8.51 17.09 3.79
C GLY A 619 8.23 18.45 4.44
N ASN A 620 7.61 19.37 3.70
CA ASN A 620 7.21 20.70 4.16
C ASN A 620 5.71 20.93 3.95
N PRO A 621 5.10 21.91 4.64
CA PRO A 621 3.70 22.27 4.44
C PRO A 621 3.35 22.50 2.96
N PRO A 622 2.19 22.04 2.50
CA PRO A 622 1.06 21.51 3.27
C PRO A 622 1.14 20.01 3.61
N PHE A 623 2.29 19.34 3.45
CA PHE A 623 2.50 17.91 3.70
C PHE A 623 1.55 17.03 2.87
N SER A 624 1.46 17.30 1.58
CA SER A 624 0.58 16.55 0.66
C SER A 624 1.03 15.11 0.50
N GLY A 625 0.08 14.16 0.49
CA GLY A 625 0.31 12.76 0.18
C GLY A 625 0.75 12.58 -1.27
N ARG A 626 1.72 11.70 -1.48
CA ARG A 626 2.38 11.47 -2.77
C ARG A 626 2.65 9.98 -3.00
N GLY A 627 3.10 9.67 -4.22
CA GLY A 627 3.47 8.32 -4.60
C GLY A 627 2.27 7.39 -4.78
N ALA A 628 2.42 6.13 -4.37
CA ALA A 628 1.34 5.15 -4.37
C ALA A 628 0.21 5.59 -3.44
N ILE A 629 -1.04 5.39 -3.88
CA ILE A 629 -2.21 5.86 -3.13
C ILE A 629 -2.46 5.09 -1.84
N SER A 630 -1.93 3.87 -1.75
CA SER A 630 -2.00 3.00 -0.57
C SER A 630 -0.70 2.22 -0.45
N PHE A 631 -0.06 2.19 0.74
CA PHE A 631 1.26 1.62 0.92
C PHE A 631 1.35 0.71 2.16
N ALA A 632 1.75 -0.54 1.94
CA ALA A 632 1.69 -1.62 2.93
C ALA A 632 2.51 -1.34 4.20
N MET A 633 3.75 -0.88 4.06
CA MET A 633 4.61 -0.56 5.20
C MET A 633 4.03 0.55 6.08
N ASN A 634 3.33 1.53 5.47
CA ASN A 634 2.75 2.65 6.21
C ASN A 634 1.55 2.21 7.06
N VAL A 635 0.62 1.47 6.47
CA VAL A 635 -0.53 0.91 7.19
C VAL A 635 -0.06 -0.01 8.30
N SER A 636 0.90 -0.91 8.00
CA SER A 636 1.54 -1.80 8.98
C SER A 636 2.14 -1.04 10.17
N SER A 637 2.87 0.03 9.88
CA SER A 637 3.56 0.82 10.89
C SER A 637 2.60 1.44 11.92
N ILE A 638 1.49 1.98 11.44
CA ILE A 638 0.48 2.59 12.31
C ILE A 638 -0.29 1.53 13.10
N LEU A 639 -0.67 0.40 12.49
CA LEU A 639 -1.31 -0.73 13.20
C LEU A 639 -0.40 -1.30 14.30
N ARG A 640 0.91 -1.43 14.06
CA ARG A 640 1.87 -1.84 15.09
C ARG A 640 1.93 -0.84 16.24
N ALA A 641 1.91 0.45 15.95
CA ALA A 641 1.91 1.49 16.97
C ALA A 641 0.64 1.44 17.86
N PHE A 642 -0.53 1.19 17.29
CA PHE A 642 -1.75 0.94 18.05
C PHE A 642 -1.60 -0.25 18.99
N ARG A 643 -1.10 -1.38 18.50
CA ARG A 643 -0.93 -2.58 19.31
C ARG A 643 0.04 -2.39 20.47
N GLN A 644 1.09 -1.61 20.26
CA GLN A 644 2.04 -1.28 21.31
C GLN A 644 1.45 -0.39 22.39
N LEU A 645 0.66 0.61 22.01
CA LEU A 645 -0.07 1.45 22.97
C LEU A 645 -1.03 0.62 23.82
N GLU A 646 -1.81 -0.25 23.20
CA GLU A 646 -2.72 -1.14 23.88
C GLU A 646 -1.99 -2.01 24.92
N LYS A 647 -0.86 -2.61 24.51
CA LYS A 647 -0.03 -3.42 25.41
C LYS A 647 0.45 -2.61 26.63
N HIS A 648 0.95 -1.41 26.41
CA HIS A 648 1.42 -0.55 27.52
C HIS A 648 0.30 -0.14 28.46
N ARG A 649 -0.90 0.12 27.96
CA ARG A 649 -2.07 0.41 28.82
C ARG A 649 -2.47 -0.79 29.67
N LEU A 650 -2.46 -2.00 29.10
CA LEU A 650 -2.76 -3.21 29.86
C LEU A 650 -1.71 -3.50 30.94
N GLU A 651 -0.43 -3.23 30.66
CA GLU A 651 0.66 -3.34 31.64
C GLU A 651 0.49 -2.32 32.79
N GLU A 652 0.03 -1.10 32.50
CA GLU A 652 -0.26 -0.07 33.50
C GLU A 652 -1.44 -0.45 34.38
N GLU A 653 -2.55 -0.86 33.77
CA GLU A 653 -3.73 -1.33 34.52
C GLU A 653 -3.42 -2.54 35.42
N ALA A 654 -2.53 -3.43 34.98
CA ALA A 654 -2.08 -4.54 35.80
C ALA A 654 -1.24 -4.07 36.99
N ALA A 655 -0.31 -3.12 36.76
CA ALA A 655 0.53 -2.55 37.83
C ALA A 655 -0.22 -1.70 38.85
N GLU A 656 -1.37 -1.13 38.49
CA GLU A 656 -2.25 -0.39 39.40
C GLU A 656 -3.14 -1.31 40.28
N ARG A 657 -3.31 -2.57 39.85
CA ARG A 657 -4.08 -3.58 40.58
C ARG A 657 -3.26 -4.35 41.63
N ASP A 658 -1.94 -4.41 41.42
CA ASP A 658 -0.98 -5.00 42.39
C ASP A 658 -0.51 -3.96 43.40
#